data_41236a1f41cd0879bea707a5db1b3234
#
_entry.id   41236a1f41cd0879bea707a5db1b3234
#
_cell.length_a   1.000
_cell.length_b   1.000
_cell.length_c   1.000
_cell.angle_alpha   90.00
_cell.angle_beta   90.00
_cell.angle_gamma   90.00
#
_symmetry.space_group_name_H-M   'P 1'
#
loop_
_entity.id
_entity.type
_entity.pdbx_description
1 polymer ?
#
loop_
_entity_poly.entity_id
_entity_poly.type
_entity_poly.pdbx_seq_one_letter_code
_entity_poly.pdbx_strand_id
1 'polypeptide(L)'
;VEEVMVTKEMISDKTPDLIGQSVPRLDAREKVTGAAHFADDLQFGPGLLYARIKRSPHPHANIKSIDTSKAKALPGVKAVVTGEDFPGFIGLYLSDRHIFCRDRVRYVGDPLAGVAAVSEEIAEQAVELIEVEYELLEPVLDPEYGLRSDAPLVHPNLGEYEVVPFILPRPGTNISNHFKIRKGDADSAWEKCAAIVERRYRVPQVQHVPIEPHVAVAQVDGTGKVTLWGSSQSPFAQRNLIAKTLGISQSDMRVIAPYVGGGFGSKAGVSMEALAVAIAMKVKGRPVKLRLTREEEFFTVFVRQGLVGYFKMGCDEGGRLLAMENKFYWDGGAYTEYGVNMTRAAGYSSSGPYEVPNVKTDSYCVYTNHPVTGPMRGFGMPEMHAGLEQCIDDLAEAISIDPAEFRKINCLKTGSILVTGSQMHPTGLPQCVEEVAQAIEWGSKDPPSEPTKRRGKGIALMWKAPAMPPNAGSSAWVELNEDATLTLGVGGQEIGQGTFTVMAQMAAAALGVPYDWVRVAAPVDTQYSPYEWQTVASRLTWSMGNAVVNAALDARGQVLDLVAEAWDENPEDLDIVGGEVISYKSEESLSLKDIVVYGLPKPNDRGWIGGPIVGRGNFMPTYVTGLDPETGQGERAVVHYTTGAQAVEVEVDMETGKVEV
;
A
#
# COMPACT_ATOMS: atom_id res chain seq x y z
N VAL A 1 3.38 -20.20 21.23
CA VAL A 1 2.61 -20.75 20.12
C VAL A 1 3.47 -20.50 18.91
N GLU A 2 4.15 -21.55 18.40
CA GLU A 2 4.86 -21.49 17.13
C GLU A 2 3.83 -21.17 16.06
N GLU A 3 4.03 -20.07 15.34
CA GLU A 3 3.26 -19.79 14.13
C GLU A 3 3.60 -20.86 13.11
N VAL A 4 2.65 -21.73 12.84
CA VAL A 4 2.74 -22.71 11.77
C VAL A 4 2.64 -21.93 10.46
N MET A 5 3.78 -21.59 9.88
CA MET A 5 3.80 -21.20 8.46
C MET A 5 3.40 -22.43 7.65
N VAL A 6 2.39 -22.31 6.81
CA VAL A 6 1.97 -23.39 5.91
C VAL A 6 3.18 -23.78 5.06
N THR A 7 3.67 -25.00 5.26
CA THR A 7 4.77 -25.55 4.48
C THR A 7 4.22 -26.38 3.31
N LYS A 8 5.06 -26.65 2.32
CA LYS A 8 4.71 -27.52 1.18
C LYS A 8 4.24 -28.92 1.64
N GLU A 9 4.68 -29.38 2.82
CA GLU A 9 4.32 -30.65 3.44
C GLU A 9 2.87 -30.70 3.96
N MET A 10 2.25 -29.50 4.18
CA MET A 10 0.84 -29.41 4.58
C MET A 10 -0.13 -29.44 3.39
N ILE A 11 0.39 -29.36 2.17
CA ILE A 11 -0.37 -29.49 0.93
C ILE A 11 -0.03 -30.88 0.39
N SER A 12 -1.04 -31.72 0.18
CA SER A 12 -0.84 -33.09 -0.32
C SER A 12 0.01 -33.13 -1.58
N ASP A 13 1.04 -33.99 -1.62
CA ASP A 13 1.88 -34.22 -2.80
C ASP A 13 1.09 -34.75 -4.03
N LYS A 14 -0.19 -35.11 -3.84
CA LYS A 14 -1.07 -35.64 -4.88
C LYS A 14 -2.03 -34.62 -5.47
N THR A 15 -2.14 -33.40 -4.85
CA THR A 15 -2.92 -32.32 -5.44
C THR A 15 -2.21 -31.80 -6.70
N PRO A 16 -2.93 -31.46 -7.79
CA PRO A 16 -2.29 -30.80 -8.92
C PRO A 16 -1.44 -29.63 -8.43
N ASP A 17 -0.17 -29.59 -8.82
CA ASP A 17 0.75 -28.53 -8.39
C ASP A 17 0.34 -27.20 -9.03
N LEU A 18 -0.73 -26.59 -8.49
CA LEU A 18 -1.28 -25.32 -8.95
C LEU A 18 -0.37 -24.15 -8.57
N ILE A 19 0.45 -24.32 -7.51
CA ILE A 19 1.38 -23.29 -7.05
C ILE A 19 2.59 -23.28 -7.97
N GLY A 20 2.91 -22.09 -8.51
CA GLY A 20 3.97 -21.94 -9.52
C GLY A 20 3.50 -22.12 -10.95
N GLN A 21 2.25 -22.55 -11.17
CA GLN A 21 1.66 -22.66 -12.50
C GLN A 21 1.10 -21.32 -12.99
N SER A 22 1.20 -21.09 -14.30
CA SER A 22 0.53 -19.98 -14.96
C SER A 22 -0.92 -20.37 -15.28
N VAL A 23 -1.87 -19.84 -14.49
CA VAL A 23 -3.31 -20.08 -14.71
C VAL A 23 -3.98 -18.87 -15.37
N PRO A 24 -5.10 -19.04 -16.10
CA PRO A 24 -5.89 -17.93 -16.60
C PRO A 24 -6.40 -17.04 -15.47
N ARG A 25 -6.33 -15.73 -15.64
CA ARG A 25 -6.88 -14.78 -14.66
C ARG A 25 -8.40 -14.92 -14.58
N LEU A 26 -8.96 -14.94 -13.36
CA LEU A 26 -10.40 -15.03 -13.14
C LEU A 26 -11.17 -13.84 -13.72
N ASP A 27 -10.59 -12.65 -13.67
CA ASP A 27 -11.19 -11.38 -14.10
C ASP A 27 -10.85 -10.96 -15.54
N ALA A 28 -10.06 -11.76 -16.27
CA ALA A 28 -9.58 -11.38 -17.59
C ALA A 28 -10.73 -11.19 -18.60
N ARG A 29 -11.70 -12.13 -18.63
CA ARG A 29 -12.80 -12.08 -19.57
C ARG A 29 -13.65 -10.83 -19.38
N GLU A 30 -14.06 -10.54 -18.15
CA GLU A 30 -14.89 -9.37 -17.83
C GLU A 30 -14.20 -8.06 -18.22
N LYS A 31 -12.89 -7.97 -17.95
CA LYS A 31 -12.10 -6.77 -18.28
C LYS A 31 -11.95 -6.56 -19.78
N VAL A 32 -11.64 -7.59 -20.56
CA VAL A 32 -11.43 -7.44 -22.03
C VAL A 32 -12.73 -7.32 -22.83
N THR A 33 -13.86 -7.75 -22.26
CA THR A 33 -15.18 -7.63 -22.89
C THR A 33 -15.94 -6.38 -22.48
N GLY A 34 -15.42 -5.59 -21.50
CA GLY A 34 -16.10 -4.43 -20.95
C GLY A 34 -17.24 -4.78 -19.98
N ALA A 35 -17.33 -6.01 -19.50
CA ALA A 35 -18.31 -6.44 -18.51
C ALA A 35 -17.88 -6.12 -17.07
N ALA A 36 -16.59 -5.82 -16.84
CA ALA A 36 -16.09 -5.38 -15.53
C ALA A 36 -16.60 -3.97 -15.22
N HIS A 37 -17.20 -3.80 -14.03
CA HIS A 37 -17.70 -2.50 -13.58
C HIS A 37 -16.71 -1.84 -12.62
N PHE A 38 -16.31 -0.62 -12.95
CA PHE A 38 -15.52 0.27 -12.10
C PHE A 38 -16.45 1.25 -11.36
N ALA A 39 -15.91 2.03 -10.44
CA ALA A 39 -16.75 2.90 -9.61
C ALA A 39 -17.54 3.95 -10.42
N ASP A 40 -16.98 4.43 -11.54
CA ASP A 40 -17.67 5.39 -12.42
C ASP A 40 -18.79 4.76 -13.26
N ASP A 41 -18.75 3.46 -13.53
CA ASP A 41 -19.73 2.73 -14.34
C ASP A 41 -21.02 2.40 -13.58
N LEU A 42 -21.01 2.52 -12.25
CA LEU A 42 -22.16 2.16 -11.41
C LEU A 42 -23.35 3.07 -11.67
N GLN A 43 -24.51 2.46 -11.87
CA GLN A 43 -25.78 3.16 -12.18
C GLN A 43 -26.61 3.34 -10.92
N PHE A 44 -26.95 4.60 -10.59
CA PHE A 44 -27.71 4.96 -9.39
C PHE A 44 -29.13 5.51 -9.71
N GLY A 45 -29.52 5.48 -10.98
CA GLY A 45 -30.83 5.96 -11.44
C GLY A 45 -30.98 7.49 -11.40
N PRO A 46 -32.20 8.01 -11.63
CA PRO A 46 -32.46 9.46 -11.83
C PRO A 46 -32.27 10.30 -10.56
N GLY A 47 -32.05 9.69 -9.43
CA GLY A 47 -31.81 10.38 -8.16
C GLY A 47 -30.36 10.82 -7.94
N LEU A 48 -29.41 10.41 -8.80
CA LEU A 48 -28.00 10.72 -8.68
C LEU A 48 -27.76 12.24 -8.68
N LEU A 49 -26.91 12.68 -7.75
CA LEU A 49 -26.34 14.03 -7.70
C LEU A 49 -24.87 13.99 -8.04
N TYR A 50 -24.39 15.06 -8.63
CA TYR A 50 -22.99 15.25 -8.99
C TYR A 50 -22.34 16.25 -8.05
N ALA A 51 -21.17 15.92 -7.55
CA ALA A 51 -20.41 16.79 -6.66
C ALA A 51 -19.21 17.41 -7.36
N ARG A 52 -18.90 18.66 -6.98
CA ARG A 52 -17.67 19.38 -7.32
C ARG A 52 -17.15 20.10 -6.08
N ILE A 53 -15.84 20.34 -6.06
CA ILE A 53 -15.16 20.91 -4.90
C ILE A 53 -14.57 22.27 -5.26
N LYS A 54 -14.89 23.29 -4.48
CA LYS A 54 -14.15 24.57 -4.49
C LYS A 54 -12.80 24.35 -3.83
N ARG A 55 -11.75 24.66 -4.55
CA ARG A 55 -10.37 24.44 -4.11
C ARG A 55 -9.61 25.75 -4.01
N SER A 56 -8.61 25.78 -3.13
CA SER A 56 -7.73 26.94 -2.98
C SER A 56 -6.83 27.12 -4.21
N PRO A 57 -6.72 28.34 -4.77
CA PRO A 57 -5.71 28.70 -5.74
C PRO A 57 -4.37 29.08 -5.09
N HIS A 58 -4.33 29.21 -3.76
CA HIS A 58 -3.16 29.67 -3.02
C HIS A 58 -2.48 28.53 -2.27
N PRO A 59 -1.15 28.53 -2.22
CA PRO A 59 -0.39 27.50 -1.49
C PRO A 59 -0.47 27.66 0.02
N HIS A 60 -0.62 28.91 0.54
CA HIS A 60 -0.68 29.20 1.97
C HIS A 60 -1.45 30.50 2.22
N ALA A 61 -2.57 30.42 2.91
CA ALA A 61 -3.35 31.59 3.27
C ALA A 61 -4.30 31.31 4.46
N ASN A 62 -4.57 32.32 5.28
CA ASN A 62 -5.71 32.28 6.20
C ASN A 62 -7.00 32.54 5.42
N ILE A 63 -8.07 31.82 5.77
CA ILE A 63 -9.40 32.03 5.24
C ILE A 63 -10.07 33.09 6.11
N LYS A 64 -10.45 34.24 5.49
CA LYS A 64 -11.20 35.31 6.18
C LYS A 64 -12.70 35.05 6.13
N SER A 65 -13.20 34.63 4.98
CA SER A 65 -14.62 34.28 4.78
C SER A 65 -14.81 33.37 3.59
N ILE A 66 -15.89 32.58 3.60
CA ILE A 66 -16.37 31.78 2.47
C ILE A 66 -17.87 32.14 2.28
N ASP A 67 -18.20 32.88 1.21
CA ASP A 67 -19.58 33.17 0.86
C ASP A 67 -20.11 32.13 -0.15
N THR A 68 -21.08 31.35 0.29
CA THR A 68 -21.77 30.33 -0.48
C THR A 68 -23.16 30.73 -0.96
N SER A 69 -23.60 31.96 -0.70
CA SER A 69 -24.98 32.42 -0.91
C SER A 69 -25.44 32.30 -2.37
N LYS A 70 -24.61 32.75 -3.31
CA LYS A 70 -24.86 32.67 -4.75
C LYS A 70 -24.94 31.23 -5.26
N ALA A 71 -24.03 30.37 -4.78
CA ALA A 71 -24.00 28.94 -5.11
C ALA A 71 -25.27 28.22 -4.61
N LYS A 72 -25.69 28.49 -3.37
CA LYS A 72 -26.93 27.94 -2.78
C LYS A 72 -28.19 28.39 -3.51
N ALA A 73 -28.20 29.59 -4.08
CA ALA A 73 -29.34 30.15 -4.83
C ALA A 73 -29.45 29.61 -6.26
N LEU A 74 -28.40 28.98 -6.82
CA LEU A 74 -28.42 28.49 -8.19
C LEU A 74 -29.41 27.32 -8.35
N PRO A 75 -30.39 27.43 -9.30
CA PRO A 75 -31.36 26.36 -9.55
C PRO A 75 -30.66 25.04 -9.91
N GLY A 76 -31.07 23.95 -9.24
CA GLY A 76 -30.47 22.62 -9.44
C GLY A 76 -29.43 22.24 -8.38
N VAL A 77 -28.87 23.18 -7.64
CA VAL A 77 -28.03 22.92 -6.46
C VAL A 77 -28.89 22.35 -5.32
N LYS A 78 -28.42 21.32 -4.65
CA LYS A 78 -29.10 20.61 -3.56
C LYS A 78 -28.44 20.78 -2.22
N ALA A 79 -27.11 20.92 -2.19
CA ALA A 79 -26.32 21.21 -0.98
C ALA A 79 -25.05 21.98 -1.33
N VAL A 80 -24.62 22.82 -0.39
CA VAL A 80 -23.27 23.39 -0.35
C VAL A 80 -22.74 23.18 1.08
N VAL A 81 -21.54 22.62 1.19
CA VAL A 81 -20.91 22.19 2.44
C VAL A 81 -19.56 22.90 2.59
N THR A 82 -19.21 23.29 3.81
CA THR A 82 -17.92 23.91 4.15
C THR A 82 -17.28 23.24 5.36
N GLY A 83 -16.09 23.67 5.76
CA GLY A 83 -15.40 23.17 6.94
C GLY A 83 -16.15 23.40 8.26
N GLU A 84 -17.06 24.37 8.32
CA GLU A 84 -17.88 24.61 9.52
C GLU A 84 -18.92 23.50 9.77
N ASP A 85 -19.32 22.78 8.72
CA ASP A 85 -20.27 21.67 8.84
C ASP A 85 -19.63 20.41 9.46
N PHE A 86 -18.31 20.23 9.29
CA PHE A 86 -17.56 19.02 9.70
C PHE A 86 -16.20 19.40 10.29
N PRO A 87 -16.13 19.79 11.57
CA PRO A 87 -14.91 20.31 12.19
C PRO A 87 -13.86 19.24 12.56
N GLY A 88 -14.18 17.96 12.43
CA GLY A 88 -13.29 16.86 12.80
C GLY A 88 -12.01 16.81 11.97
N PHE A 89 -10.97 16.23 12.57
CA PHE A 89 -9.71 15.92 11.88
C PHE A 89 -9.71 14.48 11.38
N ILE A 90 -9.03 14.26 10.25
CA ILE A 90 -8.82 12.95 9.64
C ILE A 90 -7.32 12.72 9.41
N GLY A 91 -6.86 11.49 9.60
CA GLY A 91 -5.50 11.03 9.35
C GLY A 91 -5.28 9.65 9.92
N LEU A 92 -4.44 8.85 9.27
CA LEU A 92 -4.18 7.46 9.68
C LEU A 92 -3.14 7.37 10.81
N TYR A 93 -2.05 8.11 10.70
CA TYR A 93 -0.95 8.11 11.67
C TYR A 93 -0.88 9.40 12.49
N LEU A 94 -1.26 10.50 11.87
CA LEU A 94 -1.33 11.82 12.46
C LEU A 94 -2.57 12.51 11.87
N SER A 95 -3.51 12.91 12.74
CA SER A 95 -4.79 13.47 12.33
C SER A 95 -4.66 14.99 12.18
N ASP A 96 -4.07 15.45 11.08
CA ASP A 96 -3.70 16.85 10.83
C ASP A 96 -4.58 17.58 9.81
N ARG A 97 -5.54 16.89 9.14
CA ARG A 97 -6.32 17.42 8.04
C ARG A 97 -7.82 17.49 8.38
N HIS A 98 -8.47 18.63 8.08
CA HIS A 98 -9.92 18.71 8.02
C HIS A 98 -10.47 18.11 6.72
N ILE A 99 -11.73 17.68 6.73
CA ILE A 99 -12.43 17.25 5.49
C ILE A 99 -12.52 18.43 4.50
N PHE A 100 -12.93 19.60 4.98
CA PHE A 100 -12.84 20.88 4.28
C PHE A 100 -12.08 21.87 5.16
N CYS A 101 -11.25 22.72 4.55
CA CYS A 101 -10.51 23.74 5.27
C CYS A 101 -11.44 24.69 6.05
N ARG A 102 -11.05 25.08 7.25
CA ARG A 102 -11.81 25.99 8.13
C ARG A 102 -11.16 27.35 8.24
N ASP A 103 -9.94 27.38 8.68
CA ASP A 103 -9.19 28.59 9.05
C ASP A 103 -8.03 28.91 8.12
N ARG A 104 -7.47 27.86 7.46
CA ARG A 104 -6.27 28.00 6.65
C ARG A 104 -6.22 26.98 5.51
N VAL A 105 -5.79 27.44 4.34
CA VAL A 105 -5.36 26.60 3.23
C VAL A 105 -3.85 26.42 3.27
N ARG A 106 -3.39 25.21 2.93
CA ARG A 106 -1.98 24.81 3.06
C ARG A 106 -1.33 24.34 1.77
N TYR A 107 -2.11 24.14 0.70
CA TYR A 107 -1.57 23.85 -0.64
C TYR A 107 -2.55 24.30 -1.72
N VAL A 108 -2.06 24.43 -2.96
CA VAL A 108 -2.92 24.66 -4.13
C VAL A 108 -3.76 23.41 -4.38
N GLY A 109 -5.07 23.52 -4.30
CA GLY A 109 -5.99 22.38 -4.38
C GLY A 109 -6.67 21.99 -3.07
N ASP A 110 -6.32 22.62 -1.96
CA ASP A 110 -6.91 22.34 -0.64
C ASP A 110 -8.44 22.57 -0.66
N PRO A 111 -9.29 21.60 -0.23
CA PRO A 111 -10.73 21.68 -0.36
C PRO A 111 -11.36 22.70 0.60
N LEU A 112 -12.10 23.65 0.07
CA LEU A 112 -12.76 24.73 0.82
C LEU A 112 -14.25 24.49 1.01
N ALA A 113 -14.94 24.07 -0.06
CA ALA A 113 -16.36 23.80 -0.04
C ALA A 113 -16.72 22.72 -1.06
N GLY A 114 -17.79 21.97 -0.78
CA GLY A 114 -18.34 20.97 -1.66
C GLY A 114 -19.75 21.35 -2.10
N VAL A 115 -20.08 21.12 -3.36
CA VAL A 115 -21.40 21.34 -3.94
C VAL A 115 -21.97 20.01 -4.42
N ALA A 116 -23.27 19.77 -4.18
CA ALA A 116 -24.04 18.71 -4.85
C ALA A 116 -25.14 19.33 -5.71
N ALA A 117 -25.21 18.95 -6.98
CA ALA A 117 -26.22 19.45 -7.94
C ALA A 117 -26.80 18.33 -8.80
N VAL A 118 -27.84 18.62 -9.55
CA VAL A 118 -28.56 17.66 -10.40
C VAL A 118 -27.80 17.30 -11.68
N SER A 119 -26.77 18.07 -12.06
CA SER A 119 -25.86 17.75 -13.14
C SER A 119 -24.42 18.22 -12.81
N GLU A 120 -23.44 17.69 -13.54
CA GLU A 120 -22.02 18.10 -13.39
C GLU A 120 -21.83 19.59 -13.73
N GLU A 121 -22.47 20.07 -14.81
CA GLU A 121 -22.36 21.45 -15.26
C GLU A 121 -22.91 22.44 -14.22
N ILE A 122 -24.04 22.11 -13.57
CA ILE A 122 -24.59 22.97 -12.50
C ILE A 122 -23.66 22.95 -11.28
N ALA A 123 -23.07 21.80 -10.95
CA ALA A 123 -22.12 21.72 -9.84
C ALA A 123 -20.86 22.57 -10.12
N GLU A 124 -20.33 22.54 -11.34
CA GLU A 124 -19.21 23.37 -11.78
C GLU A 124 -19.53 24.86 -11.73
N GLN A 125 -20.67 25.27 -12.29
CA GLN A 125 -21.14 26.65 -12.19
C GLN A 125 -21.31 27.13 -10.74
N ALA A 126 -21.86 26.27 -9.88
CA ALA A 126 -22.03 26.60 -8.47
C ALA A 126 -20.72 26.80 -7.73
N VAL A 127 -19.69 25.97 -8.01
CA VAL A 127 -18.35 26.11 -7.44
C VAL A 127 -17.73 27.45 -7.81
N GLU A 128 -17.89 27.93 -9.04
CA GLU A 128 -17.38 29.24 -9.48
C GLU A 128 -18.06 30.41 -8.75
N LEU A 129 -19.33 30.25 -8.33
CA LEU A 129 -20.08 31.27 -7.58
C LEU A 129 -19.68 31.36 -6.09
N ILE A 130 -18.87 30.44 -5.57
CA ILE A 130 -18.38 30.52 -4.19
C ILE A 130 -17.24 31.52 -4.13
N GLU A 131 -17.41 32.57 -3.34
CA GLU A 131 -16.43 33.62 -3.13
C GLU A 131 -15.66 33.37 -1.84
N VAL A 132 -14.32 33.48 -1.88
CA VAL A 132 -13.45 33.27 -0.73
C VAL A 132 -12.51 34.45 -0.56
N GLU A 133 -12.45 34.98 0.63
CA GLU A 133 -11.52 36.05 0.99
C GLU A 133 -10.33 35.47 1.75
N TYR A 134 -9.12 35.81 1.30
CA TYR A 134 -7.88 35.28 1.83
C TYR A 134 -6.97 36.35 2.40
N GLU A 135 -6.19 35.97 3.38
CA GLU A 135 -4.98 36.66 3.81
C GLU A 135 -3.78 35.78 3.46
N LEU A 136 -3.02 36.20 2.46
CA LEU A 136 -1.89 35.41 1.96
C LEU A 136 -0.79 35.28 3.01
N LEU A 137 -0.19 34.11 3.11
CA LEU A 137 0.94 33.79 3.95
C LEU A 137 2.12 33.36 3.09
N GLU A 138 3.34 33.52 3.61
CA GLU A 138 4.54 33.01 2.97
C GLU A 138 4.51 31.48 2.92
N PRO A 139 4.70 30.84 1.73
CA PRO A 139 4.69 29.41 1.62
C PRO A 139 6.07 28.79 1.89
N VAL A 140 6.08 27.60 2.45
CA VAL A 140 7.25 26.72 2.60
C VAL A 140 7.23 25.73 1.44
N LEU A 141 8.11 25.91 0.44
CA LEU A 141 8.18 25.08 -0.77
C LEU A 141 9.46 24.22 -0.84
N ASP A 142 10.29 24.28 0.17
CA ASP A 142 11.51 23.47 0.27
C ASP A 142 11.63 22.89 1.69
N PRO A 143 11.85 21.57 1.84
CA PRO A 143 11.93 20.95 3.15
C PRO A 143 13.16 21.42 3.94
N GLU A 144 14.27 21.84 3.30
CA GLU A 144 15.43 22.39 4.00
C GLU A 144 15.12 23.79 4.57
N TYR A 145 14.37 24.61 3.79
CA TYR A 145 13.86 25.89 4.29
C TYR A 145 12.90 25.67 5.48
N GLY A 146 12.00 24.70 5.36
CA GLY A 146 11.03 24.35 6.40
C GLY A 146 11.64 23.97 7.75
N LEU A 147 12.91 23.56 7.77
CA LEU A 147 13.65 23.22 9.01
C LEU A 147 14.27 24.42 9.71
N ARG A 148 14.34 25.58 9.07
CA ARG A 148 14.93 26.78 9.66
C ARG A 148 14.03 27.32 10.77
N SER A 149 14.63 27.90 11.79
CA SER A 149 13.90 28.47 12.94
C SER A 149 13.07 29.71 12.59
N ASP A 150 13.38 30.37 11.47
CA ASP A 150 12.67 31.52 10.92
C ASP A 150 11.62 31.17 9.85
N ALA A 151 11.48 29.89 9.48
CA ALA A 151 10.48 29.46 8.52
C ALA A 151 9.05 29.56 9.07
N PRO A 152 8.07 29.97 8.24
CA PRO A 152 6.67 29.95 8.65
C PRO A 152 6.21 28.55 9.06
N LEU A 153 5.34 28.46 10.08
CA LEU A 153 4.77 27.19 10.49
C LEU A 153 3.55 26.86 9.61
N VAL A 154 3.63 25.73 8.90
CA VAL A 154 2.50 25.17 8.12
C VAL A 154 1.39 24.70 9.06
N HIS A 155 1.79 24.06 10.20
CA HIS A 155 0.90 23.61 11.27
C HIS A 155 1.29 24.19 12.62
N PRO A 156 0.84 25.41 12.98
CA PRO A 156 1.13 25.99 14.30
C PRO A 156 0.68 25.12 15.47
N ASN A 157 -0.39 24.34 15.27
CA ASN A 157 -1.03 23.50 16.29
C ASN A 157 -0.54 22.05 16.27
N LEU A 158 0.65 21.76 15.74
CA LEU A 158 1.18 20.40 15.60
C LEU A 158 1.14 19.57 16.90
N GLY A 159 1.26 20.20 18.07
CA GLY A 159 1.20 19.52 19.38
C GLY A 159 -0.21 19.10 19.83
N GLU A 160 -1.27 19.53 19.14
CA GLU A 160 -2.66 19.30 19.51
C GLU A 160 -3.31 18.15 18.73
N TYR A 161 -2.64 17.63 17.70
CA TYR A 161 -3.17 16.57 16.85
C TYR A 161 -3.04 15.19 17.50
N GLU A 162 -4.03 14.33 17.22
CA GLU A 162 -3.92 12.91 17.57
C GLU A 162 -2.84 12.24 16.73
N VAL A 163 -1.93 11.53 17.39
CA VAL A 163 -0.79 10.87 16.76
C VAL A 163 -0.59 9.47 17.32
N VAL A 164 -0.19 8.52 16.48
CA VAL A 164 0.16 7.16 16.93
C VAL A 164 1.52 7.15 17.65
N PRO A 165 1.74 6.26 18.65
CA PRO A 165 2.89 6.35 19.56
C PRO A 165 4.29 6.27 18.92
N PHE A 166 4.41 5.69 17.73
CA PHE A 166 5.69 5.52 17.03
C PHE A 166 6.03 6.65 16.04
N ILE A 167 5.19 7.69 15.95
CA ILE A 167 5.44 8.91 15.19
C ILE A 167 5.78 10.01 16.19
N LEU A 168 6.88 10.72 15.92
CA LEU A 168 7.51 11.65 16.85
C LEU A 168 7.54 13.08 16.26
N PRO A 169 6.42 13.80 16.27
CA PRO A 169 6.36 15.18 15.80
C PRO A 169 7.09 16.11 16.76
N ARG A 170 7.55 17.26 16.25
CA ARG A 170 8.20 18.32 17.04
C ARG A 170 7.35 19.60 17.03
N PRO A 171 6.49 19.82 18.03
CA PRO A 171 5.69 21.05 18.13
C PRO A 171 6.56 22.30 18.06
N GLY A 172 6.03 23.37 17.44
CA GLY A 172 6.76 24.61 17.22
C GLY A 172 7.76 24.56 16.05
N THR A 173 7.76 23.50 15.27
CA THR A 173 8.55 23.32 14.05
C THR A 173 7.70 22.74 12.93
N ASN A 174 8.23 22.67 11.70
CA ASN A 174 7.59 21.96 10.58
C ASN A 174 7.94 20.46 10.55
N ILE A 175 8.50 19.88 11.62
CA ILE A 175 8.88 18.46 11.67
C ILE A 175 7.70 17.63 12.17
N SER A 176 7.04 16.92 11.26
CA SER A 176 5.93 16.00 11.57
C SER A 176 6.39 14.62 12.05
N ASN A 177 7.63 14.23 11.74
CA ASN A 177 8.28 13.04 12.29
C ASN A 177 9.80 13.15 12.19
N HIS A 178 10.51 12.58 13.18
CA HIS A 178 11.96 12.42 13.14
C HIS A 178 12.34 11.01 13.56
N PHE A 179 12.81 10.22 12.61
CA PHE A 179 13.31 8.87 12.85
C PHE A 179 14.84 8.85 12.84
N LYS A 180 15.43 8.03 13.71
CA LYS A 180 16.88 7.94 13.89
C LYS A 180 17.37 6.51 13.71
N ILE A 181 18.60 6.36 13.18
CA ILE A 181 19.41 5.14 13.29
C ILE A 181 20.74 5.51 13.93
N ARG A 182 21.14 4.71 14.90
CA ARG A 182 22.45 4.76 15.56
C ARG A 182 22.97 3.33 15.72
N LYS A 183 23.88 2.92 14.84
CA LYS A 183 24.52 1.59 14.83
C LYS A 183 26.03 1.76 14.85
N GLY A 184 26.73 1.13 15.76
CA GLY A 184 28.18 1.23 15.89
C GLY A 184 28.64 2.65 16.26
N ASP A 185 29.85 3.03 15.81
CA ASP A 185 30.44 4.35 16.00
C ASP A 185 30.88 4.92 14.63
N ALA A 186 29.96 5.62 13.96
CA ALA A 186 30.23 6.21 12.67
C ALA A 186 31.28 7.31 12.73
N ASP A 187 31.31 8.09 13.82
CA ASP A 187 32.20 9.25 13.94
C ASP A 187 33.68 8.83 14.01
N SER A 188 34.01 7.74 14.72
CA SER A 188 35.38 7.20 14.76
C SER A 188 35.74 6.32 13.55
N ALA A 189 34.75 5.79 12.83
CA ALA A 189 35.00 4.92 11.69
C ALA A 189 35.54 5.66 10.46
N TRP A 190 35.29 6.96 10.32
CA TRP A 190 35.79 7.76 9.20
C TRP A 190 37.31 7.80 9.08
N GLU A 191 38.03 7.74 10.20
CA GLU A 191 39.51 7.73 10.22
C GLU A 191 40.12 6.48 9.59
N LYS A 192 39.33 5.40 9.47
CA LYS A 192 39.75 4.11 8.91
C LYS A 192 39.38 3.95 7.44
N CYS A 193 38.65 4.90 6.87
CA CYS A 193 38.23 4.82 5.49
C CYS A 193 39.36 5.21 4.54
N ALA A 194 39.60 4.37 3.52
CA ALA A 194 40.53 4.67 2.43
C ALA A 194 39.90 5.65 1.42
N ALA A 195 38.60 5.56 1.24
CA ALA A 195 37.83 6.52 0.44
C ALA A 195 36.55 6.92 1.15
N ILE A 196 36.15 8.18 0.94
CA ILE A 196 34.93 8.77 1.47
C ILE A 196 34.27 9.54 0.33
N VAL A 197 32.97 9.31 0.15
CA VAL A 197 32.12 10.06 -0.80
C VAL A 197 31.01 10.76 -0.01
N GLU A 198 30.76 12.00 -0.36
CA GLU A 198 29.68 12.80 0.21
C GLU A 198 28.90 13.47 -0.94
N ARG A 199 27.58 13.25 -0.99
CA ARG A 199 26.70 13.76 -2.05
C ARG A 199 25.39 14.28 -1.49
N ARG A 200 24.80 15.22 -2.20
CA ARG A 200 23.42 15.70 -2.02
C ARG A 200 22.60 15.40 -3.26
N TYR A 201 21.52 14.70 -3.09
CA TYR A 201 20.56 14.39 -4.16
C TYR A 201 19.19 15.01 -3.85
N ARG A 202 18.47 15.35 -4.91
CA ARG A 202 17.08 15.80 -4.82
C ARG A 202 16.22 14.94 -5.74
N VAL A 203 15.17 14.34 -5.15
CA VAL A 203 14.14 13.58 -5.86
C VAL A 203 12.83 14.35 -5.73
N PRO A 204 12.13 14.69 -6.85
CA PRO A 204 10.89 15.45 -6.79
C PRO A 204 9.72 14.59 -6.32
N GLN A 205 8.61 15.26 -5.96
CA GLN A 205 7.30 14.60 -5.85
C GLN A 205 6.86 14.07 -7.22
N VAL A 206 6.15 12.93 -7.24
CA VAL A 206 5.64 12.31 -8.48
C VAL A 206 4.22 11.82 -8.26
N GLN A 207 3.31 12.07 -9.24
CA GLN A 207 1.95 11.55 -9.21
C GLN A 207 1.93 10.10 -9.75
N HIS A 208 1.05 9.27 -9.17
CA HIS A 208 0.88 7.84 -9.53
C HIS A 208 0.29 7.64 -10.93
N VAL A 209 -0.58 8.52 -11.35
CA VAL A 209 -1.28 8.53 -12.64
C VAL A 209 -1.96 7.18 -12.94
N PRO A 210 -2.82 6.63 -12.04
CA PRO A 210 -3.60 5.45 -12.38
C PRO A 210 -4.52 5.76 -13.57
N ILE A 211 -4.76 4.77 -14.45
CA ILE A 211 -5.62 4.97 -15.63
C ILE A 211 -7.04 5.36 -15.20
N GLU A 212 -7.59 4.70 -14.19
CA GLU A 212 -8.83 5.12 -13.54
C GLU A 212 -8.56 6.26 -12.55
N PRO A 213 -9.12 7.47 -12.75
CA PRO A 213 -9.11 8.53 -11.76
C PRO A 213 -9.84 8.10 -10.46
N HIS A 214 -9.68 8.87 -9.38
CA HIS A 214 -10.45 8.64 -8.16
C HIS A 214 -11.93 8.95 -8.39
N VAL A 215 -12.78 8.01 -7.98
CA VAL A 215 -14.24 8.13 -7.99
C VAL A 215 -14.80 7.65 -6.65
N ALA A 216 -15.71 8.43 -6.09
CA ALA A 216 -16.46 8.07 -4.91
C ALA A 216 -17.94 8.40 -5.09
N VAL A 217 -18.82 7.45 -4.81
CA VAL A 217 -20.26 7.68 -4.72
C VAL A 217 -20.70 7.39 -3.29
N ALA A 218 -21.32 8.37 -2.64
CA ALA A 218 -21.78 8.22 -1.26
C ALA A 218 -23.30 8.40 -1.17
N GLN A 219 -23.94 7.58 -0.36
CA GLN A 219 -25.37 7.70 -0.07
C GLN A 219 -25.61 7.54 1.42
N VAL A 220 -26.45 8.39 1.98
CA VAL A 220 -26.97 8.27 3.34
C VAL A 220 -28.44 7.94 3.26
N ASP A 221 -28.86 6.80 3.78
CA ASP A 221 -30.26 6.37 3.75
C ASP A 221 -31.13 7.11 4.78
N GLY A 222 -32.43 6.79 4.77
CA GLY A 222 -33.40 7.40 5.69
C GLY A 222 -33.15 7.09 7.18
N THR A 223 -32.38 6.06 7.51
CA THR A 223 -32.02 5.68 8.87
C THR A 223 -30.70 6.33 9.33
N GLY A 224 -29.96 6.96 8.41
CA GLY A 224 -28.66 7.58 8.67
C GLY A 224 -27.46 6.67 8.37
N LYS A 225 -27.68 5.46 7.85
CA LYS A 225 -26.58 4.58 7.41
C LYS A 225 -25.96 5.09 6.14
N VAL A 226 -24.63 5.00 6.07
CA VAL A 226 -23.81 5.48 4.95
C VAL A 226 -23.33 4.30 4.12
N THR A 227 -23.52 4.37 2.81
CA THR A 227 -22.85 3.48 1.85
C THR A 227 -21.96 4.32 0.95
N LEU A 228 -20.70 3.91 0.84
CA LEU A 228 -19.68 4.50 -0.01
C LEU A 228 -19.24 3.47 -1.05
N TRP A 229 -19.38 3.77 -2.32
CA TRP A 229 -18.78 3.03 -3.43
C TRP A 229 -17.58 3.83 -3.94
N GLY A 230 -16.42 3.21 -4.04
CA GLY A 230 -15.23 3.95 -4.43
C GLY A 230 -14.10 3.10 -5.01
N SER A 231 -13.27 3.76 -5.82
CA SER A 231 -12.03 3.19 -6.32
C SER A 231 -10.98 3.15 -5.19
N SER A 232 -11.00 2.11 -4.37
CA SER A 232 -10.24 2.05 -3.11
C SER A 232 -9.32 0.84 -3.02
N GLN A 233 -8.11 1.03 -2.47
CA GLN A 233 -7.21 -0.03 -2.00
C GLN A 233 -7.49 -0.44 -0.54
N SER A 234 -8.33 0.30 0.18
CA SER A 234 -8.41 0.24 1.64
C SER A 234 -9.83 0.39 2.19
N PRO A 235 -10.82 -0.41 1.74
CA PRO A 235 -12.22 -0.23 2.13
C PRO A 235 -12.42 -0.20 3.66
N PHE A 236 -11.75 -1.10 4.40
CA PHE A 236 -11.87 -1.18 5.86
C PHE A 236 -11.22 0.01 6.57
N ALA A 237 -10.08 0.50 6.08
CA ALA A 237 -9.44 1.70 6.61
C ALA A 237 -10.30 2.95 6.34
N GLN A 238 -10.89 3.08 5.14
CA GLN A 238 -11.83 4.15 4.81
C GLN A 238 -13.05 4.13 5.73
N ARG A 239 -13.66 2.96 5.95
CA ARG A 239 -14.76 2.80 6.90
C ARG A 239 -14.40 3.32 8.28
N ASN A 240 -13.24 2.90 8.80
CA ASN A 240 -12.79 3.27 10.14
C ASN A 240 -12.54 4.79 10.26
N LEU A 241 -11.72 5.34 9.35
CA LEU A 241 -11.29 6.74 9.42
C LEU A 241 -12.46 7.71 9.21
N ILE A 242 -13.30 7.47 8.20
CA ILE A 242 -14.45 8.33 7.89
C ILE A 242 -15.48 8.26 9.01
N ALA A 243 -15.80 7.05 9.51
CA ALA A 243 -16.75 6.89 10.60
C ALA A 243 -16.28 7.62 11.86
N LYS A 244 -15.00 7.46 12.24
CA LYS A 244 -14.39 8.14 13.38
C LYS A 244 -14.48 9.67 13.24
N THR A 245 -14.09 10.22 12.08
CA THR A 245 -14.05 11.67 11.83
C THR A 245 -15.44 12.30 11.83
N LEU A 246 -16.44 11.58 11.29
CA LEU A 246 -17.84 12.06 11.21
C LEU A 246 -18.68 11.71 12.44
N GLY A 247 -18.12 10.99 13.42
CA GLY A 247 -18.82 10.59 14.65
C GLY A 247 -19.94 9.59 14.42
N ILE A 248 -19.84 8.73 13.40
CA ILE A 248 -20.81 7.66 13.10
C ILE A 248 -20.24 6.28 13.49
N SER A 249 -21.13 5.33 13.79
CA SER A 249 -20.69 3.95 14.09
C SER A 249 -20.11 3.28 12.85
N GLN A 250 -19.08 2.46 13.02
CA GLN A 250 -18.56 1.63 11.93
C GLN A 250 -19.59 0.65 11.37
N SER A 251 -20.57 0.21 12.19
CA SER A 251 -21.68 -0.64 11.75
C SER A 251 -22.68 0.09 10.85
N ASP A 252 -22.69 1.43 10.89
CA ASP A 252 -23.54 2.27 10.06
C ASP A 252 -22.79 2.83 8.83
N MET A 253 -21.50 2.48 8.67
CA MET A 253 -20.67 2.85 7.53
C MET A 253 -20.28 1.59 6.74
N ARG A 254 -20.76 1.50 5.50
CA ARG A 254 -20.45 0.45 4.54
C ARG A 254 -19.60 1.01 3.41
N VAL A 255 -18.51 0.33 3.06
CA VAL A 255 -17.66 0.67 1.92
C VAL A 255 -17.64 -0.51 0.95
N ILE A 256 -17.94 -0.25 -0.31
CA ILE A 256 -17.95 -1.22 -1.41
C ILE A 256 -16.91 -0.77 -2.43
N ALA A 257 -15.94 -1.61 -2.71
CA ALA A 257 -14.93 -1.36 -3.73
C ALA A 257 -15.16 -2.31 -4.91
N PRO A 258 -15.66 -1.82 -6.06
CA PRO A 258 -15.74 -2.59 -7.30
C PRO A 258 -14.34 -2.83 -7.88
N TYR A 259 -14.22 -3.21 -9.15
CA TYR A 259 -12.91 -3.25 -9.80
C TYR A 259 -12.21 -1.89 -9.73
N VAL A 260 -10.90 -1.91 -9.56
CA VAL A 260 -10.08 -0.70 -9.45
C VAL A 260 -9.05 -0.68 -10.57
N GLY A 261 -9.05 0.38 -11.37
CA GLY A 261 -8.23 0.58 -12.56
C GLY A 261 -6.82 1.12 -12.25
N GLY A 262 -6.12 0.47 -11.31
CA GLY A 262 -4.82 0.88 -10.82
C GLY A 262 -4.92 1.79 -9.60
N GLY A 263 -3.90 1.78 -8.76
CA GLY A 263 -3.83 2.62 -7.57
C GLY A 263 -2.39 2.96 -7.18
N PHE A 264 -1.50 1.96 -7.17
CA PHE A 264 -0.06 2.09 -6.87
C PHE A 264 0.25 2.77 -5.53
N GLY A 265 -0.79 2.94 -4.67
CA GLY A 265 -0.74 3.65 -3.40
C GLY A 265 -1.63 4.89 -3.34
N SER A 266 -1.98 5.55 -4.45
CA SER A 266 -2.79 6.78 -4.44
C SER A 266 -4.20 6.57 -3.86
N LYS A 267 -4.74 5.36 -3.99
CA LYS A 267 -6.08 4.97 -3.52
C LYS A 267 -6.06 4.24 -2.17
N ALA A 268 -4.94 4.32 -1.44
CA ALA A 268 -4.84 3.85 -0.06
C ALA A 268 -5.32 4.93 0.92
N GLY A 269 -5.86 4.54 2.08
CA GLY A 269 -6.37 5.50 3.07
C GLY A 269 -7.58 6.31 2.58
N VAL A 270 -7.65 7.58 2.96
CA VAL A 270 -8.74 8.50 2.61
C VAL A 270 -8.17 9.73 1.92
N SER A 271 -8.39 9.88 0.62
CA SER A 271 -7.98 11.05 -0.15
C SER A 271 -9.15 12.03 -0.37
N MET A 272 -10.22 11.59 -1.03
CA MET A 272 -11.39 12.41 -1.36
C MET A 272 -12.72 11.79 -0.88
N GLU A 273 -12.72 10.57 -0.42
CA GLU A 273 -13.92 9.80 -0.09
C GLU A 273 -14.72 10.45 1.04
N ALA A 274 -14.03 11.03 2.02
CA ALA A 274 -14.67 11.78 3.11
C ALA A 274 -15.43 13.02 2.62
N LEU A 275 -14.96 13.68 1.55
CA LEU A 275 -15.65 14.80 0.90
C LEU A 275 -17.00 14.35 0.34
N ALA A 276 -17.04 13.22 -0.39
CA ALA A 276 -18.27 12.69 -0.96
C ALA A 276 -19.28 12.31 0.13
N VAL A 277 -18.81 11.66 1.22
CA VAL A 277 -19.68 11.29 2.36
C VAL A 277 -20.21 12.53 3.07
N ALA A 278 -19.37 13.53 3.34
CA ALA A 278 -19.78 14.77 4.00
C ALA A 278 -20.86 15.52 3.20
N ILE A 279 -20.72 15.57 1.87
CA ILE A 279 -21.74 16.17 0.99
C ILE A 279 -23.02 15.34 1.02
N ALA A 280 -22.93 14.00 0.93
CA ALA A 280 -24.09 13.11 0.95
C ALA A 280 -24.91 13.21 2.26
N MET A 281 -24.26 13.49 3.39
CA MET A 281 -24.95 13.71 4.67
C MET A 281 -25.92 14.89 4.66
N LYS A 282 -25.75 15.85 3.74
CA LYS A 282 -26.64 17.03 3.59
C LYS A 282 -27.80 16.80 2.61
N VAL A 283 -27.78 15.70 1.84
CA VAL A 283 -28.79 15.40 0.82
C VAL A 283 -29.43 14.02 0.99
N LYS A 284 -29.65 13.61 2.23
CA LYS A 284 -30.10 12.27 2.62
C LYS A 284 -31.10 11.64 1.61
N GLY A 285 -30.90 10.33 1.37
CA GLY A 285 -31.71 9.53 0.45
C GLY A 285 -31.24 9.58 -1.01
N ARG A 286 -30.36 10.48 -1.38
CA ARG A 286 -29.82 10.59 -2.75
C ARG A 286 -28.35 10.24 -2.82
N PRO A 287 -27.90 9.42 -3.80
CA PRO A 287 -26.49 9.19 -4.04
C PRO A 287 -25.81 10.46 -4.58
N VAL A 288 -24.57 10.69 -4.14
CA VAL A 288 -23.71 11.82 -4.55
C VAL A 288 -22.44 11.26 -5.14
N LYS A 289 -22.18 11.54 -6.42
CA LYS A 289 -20.99 11.14 -7.15
C LYS A 289 -19.98 12.27 -7.20
N LEU A 290 -18.78 12.02 -6.68
CA LEU A 290 -17.62 12.87 -6.82
C LEU A 290 -16.58 12.13 -7.67
N ARG A 291 -16.23 12.69 -8.82
CA ARG A 291 -15.21 12.18 -9.72
C ARG A 291 -14.18 13.26 -9.96
N LEU A 292 -12.90 12.93 -9.82
CA LEU A 292 -11.81 13.83 -10.14
C LEU A 292 -11.55 13.83 -11.65
N THR A 293 -11.19 14.98 -12.19
CA THR A 293 -10.58 15.08 -13.51
C THR A 293 -9.13 14.60 -13.47
N ARG A 294 -8.53 14.28 -14.61
CA ARG A 294 -7.11 13.92 -14.67
C ARG A 294 -6.21 15.05 -14.19
N GLU A 295 -6.59 16.29 -14.42
CA GLU A 295 -5.86 17.47 -13.93
C GLU A 295 -5.91 17.55 -12.40
N GLU A 296 -7.09 17.39 -11.78
CA GLU A 296 -7.24 17.36 -10.33
C GLU A 296 -6.40 16.26 -9.67
N GLU A 297 -6.25 15.09 -10.30
CA GLU A 297 -5.40 13.99 -9.80
C GLU A 297 -3.98 14.43 -9.48
N PHE A 298 -3.40 15.38 -10.24
CA PHE A 298 -2.01 15.79 -10.06
C PHE A 298 -1.75 16.62 -8.80
N PHE A 299 -2.78 17.24 -8.22
CA PHE A 299 -2.58 18.16 -7.10
C PHE A 299 -3.57 18.00 -5.94
N THR A 300 -4.55 17.07 -6.01
CA THR A 300 -5.58 16.96 -4.96
C THR A 300 -5.59 15.64 -4.20
N VAL A 301 -4.95 14.62 -4.73
CA VAL A 301 -4.81 13.31 -4.10
C VAL A 301 -3.35 13.03 -3.76
N PHE A 302 -3.06 11.90 -3.16
CA PHE A 302 -1.72 11.54 -2.71
C PHE A 302 -0.71 11.54 -3.84
N VAL A 303 0.45 12.13 -3.57
CA VAL A 303 1.63 12.08 -4.41
C VAL A 303 2.78 11.34 -3.71
N ARG A 304 3.75 10.83 -4.48
CA ARG A 304 5.02 10.33 -3.94
C ARG A 304 5.75 11.45 -3.22
N GLN A 305 6.25 11.16 -2.04
CA GLN A 305 7.02 12.11 -1.24
C GLN A 305 8.35 12.47 -1.92
N GLY A 306 8.68 13.74 -2.01
CA GLY A 306 9.99 14.19 -2.47
C GLY A 306 11.06 14.01 -1.39
N LEU A 307 12.32 13.97 -1.79
CA LEU A 307 13.47 13.81 -0.89
C LEU A 307 14.59 14.79 -1.24
N VAL A 308 15.12 15.45 -0.23
CA VAL A 308 16.48 16.00 -0.26
C VAL A 308 17.33 15.14 0.66
N GLY A 309 18.22 14.34 0.06
CA GLY A 309 19.05 13.37 0.77
C GLY A 309 20.52 13.76 0.74
N TYR A 310 21.16 13.78 1.91
CA TYR A 310 22.59 13.86 2.07
C TYR A 310 23.11 12.48 2.44
N PHE A 311 24.05 11.99 1.66
CA PHE A 311 24.68 10.68 1.82
C PHE A 311 26.18 10.86 1.99
N LYS A 312 26.73 10.31 3.05
CA LYS A 312 28.16 10.21 3.26
C LYS A 312 28.51 8.76 3.54
N MET A 313 29.40 8.19 2.76
CA MET A 313 29.79 6.78 2.82
C MET A 313 31.28 6.64 2.74
N GLY A 314 31.83 5.62 3.42
CA GLY A 314 33.25 5.34 3.40
C GLY A 314 33.55 3.84 3.43
N CYS A 315 34.63 3.44 2.73
CA CYS A 315 35.11 2.06 2.65
C CYS A 315 36.61 1.97 2.92
N ASP A 316 37.08 0.75 3.24
CA ASP A 316 38.52 0.45 3.35
C ASP A 316 39.17 0.21 1.97
N GLU A 317 40.49 -0.06 1.94
CA GLU A 317 41.25 -0.35 0.72
C GLU A 317 40.75 -1.60 -0.03
N GLY A 318 40.11 -2.54 0.65
CA GLY A 318 39.52 -3.74 0.08
C GLY A 318 38.09 -3.56 -0.42
N GLY A 319 37.53 -2.34 -0.35
CA GLY A 319 36.20 -2.03 -0.79
C GLY A 319 35.10 -2.39 0.21
N ARG A 320 35.41 -2.74 1.45
CA ARG A 320 34.39 -3.01 2.48
C ARG A 320 33.85 -1.70 3.05
N LEU A 321 32.52 -1.53 3.05
CA LEU A 321 31.87 -0.41 3.68
C LEU A 321 32.12 -0.40 5.19
N LEU A 322 32.62 0.71 5.72
CA LEU A 322 32.93 0.90 7.13
C LEU A 322 31.94 1.83 7.85
N ALA A 323 31.54 2.91 7.17
CA ALA A 323 30.68 3.93 7.77
C ALA A 323 29.71 4.53 6.77
N MET A 324 28.54 4.94 7.29
CA MET A 324 27.51 5.65 6.56
C MET A 324 26.85 6.71 7.45
N GLU A 325 26.73 7.94 6.97
CA GLU A 325 25.93 8.99 7.58
C GLU A 325 24.91 9.52 6.56
N ASN A 326 23.63 9.49 6.93
CA ASN A 326 22.54 9.96 6.08
C ASN A 326 21.73 11.04 6.78
N LYS A 327 21.34 12.08 6.03
CA LYS A 327 20.35 13.07 6.46
C LYS A 327 19.29 13.17 5.38
N PHE A 328 18.07 12.77 5.73
CA PHE A 328 16.94 12.76 4.83
C PHE A 328 15.94 13.82 5.22
N TYR A 329 15.66 14.75 4.33
CA TYR A 329 14.64 15.77 4.46
C TYR A 329 13.54 15.46 3.46
N TRP A 330 12.51 14.77 3.96
CA TRP A 330 11.36 14.36 3.16
C TRP A 330 10.38 15.52 3.06
N ASP A 331 9.99 15.84 1.83
CA ASP A 331 8.94 16.79 1.54
C ASP A 331 7.58 16.17 1.92
N GLY A 332 7.13 16.43 3.14
CA GLY A 332 5.92 15.85 3.73
C GLY A 332 4.62 16.37 3.11
N GLY A 333 4.69 17.45 2.34
CA GLY A 333 3.50 18.14 1.84
C GLY A 333 2.72 18.86 2.92
N ALA A 334 1.55 19.35 2.58
CA ALA A 334 0.69 20.12 3.47
C ALA A 334 0.08 19.29 4.61
N TYR A 335 -0.10 18.00 4.38
CA TYR A 335 -0.63 17.02 5.34
C TYR A 335 0.11 15.71 5.15
N THR A 336 0.47 15.05 6.23
CA THR A 336 1.49 14.00 6.17
C THR A 336 0.94 12.59 6.24
N GLU A 337 -0.31 12.38 6.06
CA GLU A 337 -1.06 11.11 6.06
C GLU A 337 -0.19 9.84 6.25
N TYR A 338 0.42 9.31 5.16
CA TYR A 338 1.38 8.19 5.20
C TYR A 338 2.84 8.66 5.25
N GLY A 339 3.12 9.92 4.93
CA GLY A 339 4.48 10.45 4.78
C GLY A 339 5.33 10.26 6.05
N VAL A 340 4.71 10.44 7.24
CA VAL A 340 5.39 10.23 8.52
C VAL A 340 5.89 8.78 8.71
N ASN A 341 5.10 7.79 8.28
CA ASN A 341 5.51 6.38 8.37
C ASN A 341 6.48 5.99 7.25
N MET A 342 6.37 6.61 6.06
CA MET A 342 7.33 6.43 4.97
C MET A 342 8.73 6.94 5.37
N THR A 343 8.81 8.10 6.01
CA THR A 343 10.03 8.66 6.59
C THR A 343 10.69 7.70 7.57
N ARG A 344 9.89 7.02 8.40
CA ARG A 344 10.35 5.97 9.31
C ARG A 344 10.84 4.75 8.54
N ALA A 345 10.09 4.28 7.54
CA ALA A 345 10.45 3.12 6.72
C ALA A 345 11.78 3.31 5.98
N ALA A 346 11.99 4.46 5.36
CA ALA A 346 13.24 4.82 4.73
C ALA A 346 14.39 4.91 5.76
N GLY A 347 14.11 5.42 6.96
CA GLY A 347 15.09 5.52 8.04
C GLY A 347 15.64 4.15 8.46
N TYR A 348 14.76 3.18 8.79
CA TYR A 348 15.22 1.84 9.19
C TYR A 348 15.70 0.96 8.03
N SER A 349 15.64 1.47 6.82
CA SER A 349 16.20 0.84 5.62
C SER A 349 17.40 1.61 5.04
N SER A 350 17.93 2.59 5.77
CA SER A 350 18.82 3.63 5.25
C SER A 350 20.20 3.16 4.78
N SER A 351 20.63 1.96 5.16
CA SER A 351 21.87 1.36 4.61
C SER A 351 21.68 0.78 3.20
N GLY A 352 20.41 0.76 2.69
CA GLY A 352 20.12 -0.04 1.51
C GLY A 352 20.37 -1.52 1.73
N PRO A 353 20.52 -2.31 0.67
CA PRO A 353 20.77 -3.75 0.75
C PRO A 353 22.24 -4.09 1.05
N TYR A 354 22.90 -3.24 1.88
CA TYR A 354 24.32 -3.38 2.21
C TYR A 354 24.54 -3.59 3.70
N GLU A 355 25.55 -4.41 4.02
CA GLU A 355 26.01 -4.61 5.38
C GLU A 355 27.03 -3.54 5.75
N VAL A 356 26.62 -2.60 6.63
CA VAL A 356 27.44 -1.50 7.11
C VAL A 356 27.55 -1.58 8.62
N PRO A 357 28.77 -1.66 9.20
CA PRO A 357 28.94 -1.81 10.64
C PRO A 357 28.61 -0.54 11.43
N ASN A 358 28.82 0.66 10.86
CA ASN A 358 28.63 1.91 11.56
C ASN A 358 27.70 2.82 10.74
N VAL A 359 26.50 3.09 11.26
CA VAL A 359 25.47 3.88 10.55
C VAL A 359 24.83 4.91 11.47
N LYS A 360 24.79 6.15 10.98
CA LYS A 360 24.09 7.27 11.60
C LYS A 360 23.12 7.85 10.59
N THR A 361 21.83 7.75 10.86
CA THR A 361 20.79 8.32 9.99
C THR A 361 19.85 9.19 10.79
N ASP A 362 19.54 10.36 10.24
CA ASP A 362 18.46 11.25 10.66
C ASP A 362 17.49 11.43 9.50
N SER A 363 16.25 10.98 9.68
CA SER A 363 15.19 11.01 8.67
C SER A 363 14.04 11.88 9.18
N TYR A 364 13.83 13.03 8.53
CA TYR A 364 12.85 14.04 8.90
C TYR A 364 11.71 14.10 7.90
N CYS A 365 10.47 14.01 8.36
CA CYS A 365 9.29 14.40 7.59
C CYS A 365 8.99 15.86 7.86
N VAL A 366 9.04 16.69 6.83
CA VAL A 366 8.92 18.14 6.95
C VAL A 366 7.67 18.62 6.25
N TYR A 367 6.78 19.32 6.95
CA TYR A 367 5.65 20.00 6.34
C TYR A 367 6.09 21.04 5.32
N THR A 368 5.42 21.06 4.19
CA THR A 368 5.57 22.06 3.13
C THR A 368 4.19 22.45 2.60
N ASN A 369 4.12 23.48 1.77
CA ASN A 369 2.88 23.87 1.10
C ASN A 369 2.71 23.17 -0.28
N HIS A 370 3.23 21.95 -0.41
CA HIS A 370 3.03 21.06 -1.55
C HIS A 370 1.82 20.14 -1.35
N PRO A 371 1.35 19.43 -2.40
CA PRO A 371 0.26 18.45 -2.28
C PRO A 371 0.52 17.40 -1.20
N VAL A 372 -0.58 16.80 -0.73
CA VAL A 372 -0.56 15.78 0.33
C VAL A 372 0.27 14.58 -0.09
N THR A 373 1.24 14.19 0.74
CA THR A 373 2.06 13.03 0.46
C THR A 373 1.44 11.73 0.98
N GLY A 374 1.52 10.70 0.17
CA GLY A 374 0.98 9.38 0.46
C GLY A 374 1.87 8.25 -0.03
N PRO A 375 1.41 7.01 0.16
CA PRO A 375 2.19 5.86 -0.27
C PRO A 375 2.23 5.78 -1.79
N MET A 376 3.40 5.59 -2.36
CA MET A 376 3.56 5.16 -3.74
C MET A 376 4.44 3.91 -3.79
N ARG A 377 4.24 3.06 -4.81
CA ARG A 377 5.00 1.82 -5.05
C ARG A 377 6.48 1.98 -4.71
N GLY A 378 6.98 1.20 -3.72
CA GLY A 378 8.32 1.29 -3.15
C GLY A 378 8.41 1.97 -1.78
N PHE A 379 7.52 2.91 -1.43
CA PHE A 379 7.34 3.51 -0.09
C PHE A 379 8.63 4.11 0.49
N GLY A 380 9.24 5.09 -0.20
CA GLY A 380 10.47 5.77 0.16
C GLY A 380 11.75 5.10 -0.32
N MET A 381 11.69 3.82 -0.68
CA MET A 381 12.89 3.10 -1.13
C MET A 381 13.42 3.61 -2.49
N PRO A 382 12.61 3.85 -3.53
CA PRO A 382 13.13 4.34 -4.80
C PRO A 382 13.87 5.67 -4.67
N GLU A 383 13.32 6.59 -3.87
CA GLU A 383 13.90 7.91 -3.63
C GLU A 383 15.25 7.81 -2.93
N MET A 384 15.31 6.95 -1.90
CA MET A 384 16.55 6.73 -1.14
C MET A 384 17.60 6.01 -1.99
N HIS A 385 17.21 4.91 -2.70
CA HIS A 385 18.15 4.16 -3.51
C HIS A 385 18.71 4.97 -4.68
N ALA A 386 17.93 5.92 -5.22
CA ALA A 386 18.42 6.80 -6.31
C ALA A 386 19.70 7.57 -5.93
N GLY A 387 19.82 8.01 -4.68
CA GLY A 387 21.04 8.64 -4.20
C GLY A 387 22.10 7.64 -3.69
N LEU A 388 21.64 6.63 -2.95
CA LEU A 388 22.53 5.64 -2.33
C LEU A 388 23.35 4.87 -3.37
N GLU A 389 22.70 4.34 -4.42
CA GLU A 389 23.37 3.51 -5.43
C GLU A 389 24.39 4.30 -6.27
N GLN A 390 24.15 5.61 -6.48
CA GLN A 390 25.13 6.49 -7.11
C GLN A 390 26.36 6.72 -6.21
N CYS A 391 26.17 6.86 -4.89
CA CYS A 391 27.30 6.93 -3.95
C CYS A 391 28.11 5.61 -3.90
N ILE A 392 27.46 4.47 -4.09
CA ILE A 392 28.13 3.17 -4.19
C ILE A 392 29.02 3.12 -5.44
N ASP A 393 28.54 3.63 -6.59
CA ASP A 393 29.35 3.72 -7.81
C ASP A 393 30.54 4.68 -7.63
N ASP A 394 30.31 5.86 -7.04
CA ASP A 394 31.38 6.82 -6.73
C ASP A 394 32.47 6.24 -5.81
N LEU A 395 32.10 5.43 -4.81
CA LEU A 395 33.07 4.74 -3.94
C LEU A 395 33.86 3.68 -4.71
N ALA A 396 33.18 2.87 -5.52
CA ALA A 396 33.83 1.86 -6.34
C ALA A 396 34.86 2.48 -7.28
N GLU A 397 34.52 3.61 -7.92
CA GLU A 397 35.45 4.37 -8.77
C GLU A 397 36.63 4.94 -7.98
N ALA A 398 36.38 5.52 -6.79
CA ALA A 398 37.40 6.16 -5.96
C ALA A 398 38.51 5.19 -5.54
N ILE A 399 38.20 3.91 -5.37
CA ILE A 399 39.16 2.86 -5.02
C ILE A 399 39.51 1.93 -6.18
N SER A 400 39.02 2.23 -7.39
CA SER A 400 39.27 1.48 -8.63
C SER A 400 38.84 0.00 -8.55
N ILE A 401 37.73 -0.27 -7.88
CA ILE A 401 37.04 -1.59 -7.87
C ILE A 401 35.87 -1.53 -8.86
N ASP A 402 35.65 -2.64 -9.58
CA ASP A 402 34.48 -2.77 -10.46
C ASP A 402 33.16 -2.59 -9.68
N PRO A 403 32.19 -1.79 -10.16
CA PRO A 403 30.93 -1.53 -9.44
C PRO A 403 30.11 -2.78 -9.12
N ALA A 404 30.10 -3.81 -9.95
CA ALA A 404 29.42 -5.06 -9.66
C ALA A 404 30.15 -5.85 -8.57
N GLU A 405 31.49 -5.86 -8.60
CA GLU A 405 32.32 -6.51 -7.59
C GLU A 405 32.20 -5.79 -6.24
N PHE A 406 32.19 -4.46 -6.21
CA PHE A 406 31.97 -3.68 -5.00
C PHE A 406 30.63 -4.03 -4.33
N ARG A 407 29.57 -4.22 -5.14
CA ARG A 407 28.24 -4.66 -4.65
C ARG A 407 28.28 -6.09 -4.08
N LYS A 408 28.97 -7.02 -4.73
CA LYS A 408 29.15 -8.40 -4.24
C LYS A 408 29.86 -8.47 -2.88
N ILE A 409 30.89 -7.63 -2.69
CA ILE A 409 31.63 -7.53 -1.42
C ILE A 409 30.68 -7.14 -0.28
N ASN A 410 29.80 -6.17 -0.52
CA ASN A 410 29.05 -5.45 0.51
C ASN A 410 27.57 -5.84 0.63
N CYS A 411 26.98 -6.55 -0.36
CA CYS A 411 25.57 -6.88 -0.31
C CYS A 411 25.21 -7.79 0.88
N LEU A 412 24.01 -7.59 1.41
CA LEU A 412 23.46 -8.41 2.47
C LEU A 412 23.38 -9.88 2.08
N LYS A 413 23.77 -10.74 2.99
CA LYS A 413 23.71 -12.20 2.90
C LYS A 413 22.80 -12.72 4.01
N THR A 414 22.39 -13.97 3.88
CA THR A 414 21.67 -14.67 4.97
C THR A 414 22.46 -14.55 6.28
N GLY A 415 21.83 -14.03 7.33
CA GLY A 415 22.45 -13.83 8.64
C GLY A 415 23.22 -12.52 8.81
N SER A 416 23.41 -11.68 7.78
CA SER A 416 24.02 -10.34 7.92
C SER A 416 23.27 -9.50 8.95
N ILE A 417 23.99 -8.66 9.71
CA ILE A 417 23.39 -7.77 10.71
C ILE A 417 22.92 -6.49 10.04
N LEU A 418 21.61 -6.30 10.04
CA LEU A 418 20.95 -5.16 9.45
C LEU A 418 21.22 -3.85 10.20
N VAL A 419 20.85 -2.74 9.59
CA VAL A 419 20.99 -1.40 10.17
C VAL A 419 20.20 -1.23 11.48
N THR A 420 19.13 -2.00 11.69
CA THR A 420 18.31 -2.05 12.91
C THR A 420 18.83 -3.01 13.99
N GLY A 421 19.95 -3.72 13.74
CA GLY A 421 20.46 -4.75 14.65
C GLY A 421 19.86 -6.15 14.44
N SER A 422 18.76 -6.28 13.71
CA SER A 422 18.16 -7.58 13.37
C SER A 422 19.00 -8.35 12.35
N GLN A 423 18.78 -9.67 12.27
CA GLN A 423 19.44 -10.51 11.28
C GLN A 423 18.65 -10.57 9.97
N MET A 424 19.40 -10.63 8.85
CA MET A 424 18.81 -10.86 7.54
C MET A 424 18.32 -12.31 7.42
N HIS A 425 17.07 -12.49 7.03
CA HIS A 425 16.50 -13.79 6.69
C HIS A 425 17.19 -14.40 5.45
N PRO A 426 16.91 -15.66 5.07
CA PRO A 426 17.41 -16.25 3.84
C PRO A 426 17.14 -15.34 2.63
N THR A 427 18.19 -15.05 1.85
CA THR A 427 18.12 -14.14 0.69
C THR A 427 18.97 -14.65 -0.46
N GLY A 428 18.48 -14.48 -1.69
CA GLY A 428 19.20 -14.72 -2.94
C GLY A 428 19.89 -13.49 -3.52
N LEU A 429 20.06 -12.40 -2.75
CA LEU A 429 20.61 -11.14 -3.26
C LEU A 429 22.00 -11.30 -3.92
N PRO A 430 22.98 -12.03 -3.36
CA PRO A 430 24.25 -12.26 -4.05
C PRO A 430 24.09 -12.91 -5.42
N GLN A 431 23.19 -13.89 -5.54
CA GLN A 431 22.88 -14.55 -6.81
C GLN A 431 22.22 -13.57 -7.80
N CYS A 432 21.33 -12.70 -7.33
CA CYS A 432 20.71 -11.66 -8.18
C CYS A 432 21.77 -10.75 -8.82
N VAL A 433 22.82 -10.37 -8.07
CA VAL A 433 23.93 -9.54 -8.60
C VAL A 433 24.66 -10.28 -9.72
N GLU A 434 24.96 -11.56 -9.53
CA GLU A 434 25.65 -12.38 -10.51
C GLU A 434 24.84 -12.58 -11.79
N GLU A 435 23.56 -12.93 -11.65
CA GLU A 435 22.66 -13.19 -12.77
C GLU A 435 22.42 -11.94 -13.63
N VAL A 436 22.18 -10.77 -13.01
CA VAL A 436 21.98 -9.54 -13.80
C VAL A 436 23.28 -9.06 -14.46
N ALA A 437 24.42 -9.23 -13.81
CA ALA A 437 25.72 -8.92 -14.41
C ALA A 437 26.03 -9.83 -15.60
N GLN A 438 25.71 -11.12 -15.49
CA GLN A 438 25.85 -12.06 -16.59
C GLN A 438 24.89 -11.73 -17.74
N ALA A 439 23.60 -11.48 -17.42
CA ALA A 439 22.56 -11.23 -18.43
C ALA A 439 22.83 -9.98 -19.29
N ILE A 440 23.43 -8.94 -18.69
CA ILE A 440 23.76 -7.71 -19.43
C ILE A 440 25.16 -7.74 -20.05
N GLU A 441 25.88 -8.87 -19.91
CA GLU A 441 27.27 -9.00 -20.35
C GLU A 441 28.15 -7.88 -19.74
N TRP A 442 28.10 -7.76 -18.38
CA TRP A 442 28.82 -6.72 -17.64
C TRP A 442 30.31 -6.71 -17.99
N GLY A 443 30.87 -5.52 -18.27
CA GLY A 443 32.25 -5.34 -18.71
C GLY A 443 32.43 -5.37 -20.22
N SER A 444 31.45 -5.85 -21.02
CA SER A 444 31.48 -5.68 -22.47
C SER A 444 31.28 -4.20 -22.85
N LYS A 445 31.91 -3.76 -23.93
CA LYS A 445 31.79 -2.40 -24.47
C LYS A 445 31.24 -2.48 -25.88
N ASP A 446 29.93 -2.38 -26.00
CA ASP A 446 29.28 -2.30 -27.29
C ASP A 446 29.48 -0.90 -27.90
N PRO A 447 29.83 -0.78 -29.19
CA PRO A 447 29.94 0.52 -29.81
C PRO A 447 28.58 1.23 -29.88
N PRO A 448 28.55 2.56 -29.77
CA PRO A 448 27.31 3.29 -29.96
C PRO A 448 26.76 3.12 -31.38
N SER A 449 25.43 3.23 -31.54
CA SER A 449 24.77 3.07 -32.84
C SER A 449 25.19 4.15 -33.85
N GLU A 450 25.56 5.33 -33.37
CA GLU A 450 25.98 6.49 -34.13
C GLU A 450 27.13 7.24 -33.44
N PRO A 451 28.00 7.98 -34.20
CA PRO A 451 29.14 8.70 -33.60
C PRO A 451 28.78 9.76 -32.57
N THR A 452 27.56 10.34 -32.68
CA THR A 452 27.02 11.35 -31.74
C THR A 452 26.49 10.75 -30.43
N LYS A 453 26.37 9.44 -30.35
CA LYS A 453 25.82 8.74 -29.22
C LYS A 453 26.89 8.14 -28.29
N ARG A 454 26.50 7.84 -27.06
CA ARG A 454 27.35 7.15 -26.06
C ARG A 454 26.53 6.06 -25.41
N ARG A 455 27.17 4.91 -25.19
CA ARG A 455 26.57 3.78 -24.45
C ARG A 455 27.21 3.63 -23.09
N GLY A 456 26.39 3.18 -22.14
CA GLY A 456 26.85 2.84 -20.80
C GLY A 456 25.98 1.77 -20.16
N LYS A 457 26.56 0.99 -19.25
CA LYS A 457 25.86 0.00 -18.45
C LYS A 457 25.87 0.42 -17.00
N GLY A 458 24.76 0.22 -16.30
CA GLY A 458 24.61 0.45 -14.87
C GLY A 458 24.03 -0.76 -14.17
N ILE A 459 24.44 -0.98 -12.92
CA ILE A 459 23.91 -2.02 -12.05
C ILE A 459 23.54 -1.40 -10.70
N ALA A 460 22.40 -1.78 -10.14
CA ALA A 460 21.93 -1.30 -8.84
C ALA A 460 21.25 -2.41 -8.07
N LEU A 461 21.32 -2.33 -6.74
CA LEU A 461 20.62 -3.22 -5.83
C LEU A 461 19.43 -2.53 -5.20
N MET A 462 18.48 -3.32 -4.78
CA MET A 462 17.34 -2.82 -4.04
C MET A 462 16.93 -3.76 -2.91
N TRP A 463 16.38 -3.19 -1.89
CA TRP A 463 15.53 -3.90 -0.96
C TRP A 463 14.29 -3.07 -0.62
N LYS A 464 13.27 -3.74 -0.11
CA LYS A 464 12.04 -3.09 0.32
C LYS A 464 11.47 -3.82 1.53
N ALA A 465 11.20 -3.07 2.58
CA ALA A 465 10.53 -3.56 3.77
C ALA A 465 9.04 -3.17 3.74
N PRO A 466 8.10 -4.10 4.00
CA PRO A 466 6.71 -3.72 4.24
C PRO A 466 6.58 -3.05 5.61
N ALA A 467 6.36 -1.73 5.62
CA ALA A 467 6.13 -0.95 6.83
C ALA A 467 4.67 -1.12 7.28
N MET A 468 4.40 -2.10 8.13
CA MET A 468 3.05 -2.41 8.61
C MET A 468 2.88 -2.08 10.09
N PRO A 469 1.68 -1.61 10.49
CA PRO A 469 1.34 -1.54 11.91
C PRO A 469 1.10 -2.95 12.49
N PRO A 470 1.18 -3.11 13.82
CA PRO A 470 0.98 -4.41 14.47
C PRO A 470 -0.39 -5.07 14.21
N ASN A 471 -1.40 -4.27 13.84
CA ASN A 471 -2.76 -4.73 13.56
C ASN A 471 -3.05 -5.02 12.07
N ALA A 472 -2.03 -5.12 11.24
CA ALA A 472 -2.16 -5.40 9.81
C ALA A 472 -2.49 -6.88 9.55
N GLY A 473 -3.62 -7.35 10.05
CA GLY A 473 -4.12 -8.71 9.87
C GLY A 473 -4.91 -8.89 8.58
N SER A 474 -5.14 -10.16 8.25
CA SER A 474 -5.99 -10.64 7.14
C SER A 474 -6.92 -11.73 7.65
N SER A 475 -8.13 -11.83 7.06
CA SER A 475 -9.09 -12.90 7.31
C SER A 475 -9.62 -13.43 5.98
N ALA A 476 -10.06 -14.68 5.97
CA ALA A 476 -10.71 -15.31 4.84
C ALA A 476 -11.78 -16.31 5.32
N TRP A 477 -12.72 -16.61 4.45
CA TRP A 477 -13.62 -17.75 4.60
C TRP A 477 -13.77 -18.47 3.28
N VAL A 478 -14.04 -19.77 3.35
CA VAL A 478 -14.27 -20.66 2.24
C VAL A 478 -15.59 -21.39 2.49
N GLU A 479 -16.50 -21.37 1.53
CA GLU A 479 -17.78 -22.06 1.58
C GLU A 479 -17.87 -23.05 0.43
N LEU A 480 -18.20 -24.29 0.73
CA LEU A 480 -18.44 -25.33 -0.26
C LEU A 480 -19.92 -25.28 -0.65
N ASN A 481 -20.20 -24.95 -1.92
CA ASN A 481 -21.56 -24.87 -2.45
C ASN A 481 -22.13 -26.26 -2.75
N GLU A 482 -23.45 -26.36 -2.95
CA GLU A 482 -24.17 -27.62 -3.17
C GLU A 482 -23.73 -28.35 -4.45
N ASP A 483 -23.12 -27.67 -5.42
CA ASP A 483 -22.55 -28.25 -6.63
C ASP A 483 -21.06 -28.61 -6.53
N ALA A 484 -20.51 -28.51 -5.30
CA ALA A 484 -19.10 -28.63 -4.93
C ALA A 484 -18.20 -27.49 -5.44
N THR A 485 -18.74 -26.44 -6.05
CA THR A 485 -17.95 -25.22 -6.29
C THR A 485 -17.62 -24.54 -4.99
N LEU A 486 -16.54 -23.74 -5.00
CA LEU A 486 -16.01 -23.08 -3.82
C LEU A 486 -16.23 -21.57 -3.89
N THR A 487 -16.92 -21.01 -2.93
CA THR A 487 -16.97 -19.55 -2.75
C THR A 487 -15.90 -19.13 -1.77
N LEU A 488 -14.98 -18.26 -2.22
CA LEU A 488 -13.88 -17.72 -1.43
C LEU A 488 -14.17 -16.27 -1.08
N GLY A 489 -14.33 -15.97 0.21
CA GLY A 489 -14.44 -14.62 0.73
C GLY A 489 -13.09 -14.07 1.18
N VAL A 490 -12.74 -12.90 0.62
CA VAL A 490 -11.52 -12.15 0.96
C VAL A 490 -11.82 -10.67 1.09
N GLY A 491 -11.05 -9.95 1.92
CA GLY A 491 -11.21 -8.51 2.10
C GLY A 491 -10.19 -7.66 1.35
N GLY A 492 -9.18 -8.28 0.75
CA GLY A 492 -8.16 -7.60 -0.04
C GLY A 492 -8.64 -7.27 -1.45
N GLN A 493 -8.47 -6.02 -1.84
CA GLN A 493 -8.98 -5.50 -3.10
C GLN A 493 -8.11 -5.87 -4.30
N GLU A 494 -8.76 -6.28 -5.40
CA GLU A 494 -8.15 -6.44 -6.74
C GLU A 494 -8.03 -5.06 -7.41
N ILE A 495 -6.79 -4.63 -7.66
CA ILE A 495 -6.48 -3.33 -8.28
C ILE A 495 -5.71 -3.46 -9.61
N GLY A 496 -5.75 -4.66 -10.20
CA GLY A 496 -5.05 -5.02 -11.44
C GLY A 496 -3.90 -6.00 -11.28
N GLN A 497 -3.46 -6.27 -10.02
CA GLN A 497 -2.30 -7.11 -9.72
C GLN A 497 -2.55 -8.62 -9.79
N GLY A 498 -3.80 -9.08 -9.88
CA GLY A 498 -4.16 -10.50 -9.96
C GLY A 498 -4.39 -11.19 -8.61
N THR A 499 -4.67 -10.44 -7.57
CA THR A 499 -4.88 -10.98 -6.21
C THR A 499 -5.95 -12.07 -6.17
N PHE A 500 -7.12 -11.87 -6.79
CA PHE A 500 -8.20 -12.86 -6.76
C PHE A 500 -7.78 -14.18 -7.40
N THR A 501 -7.02 -14.13 -8.50
CA THR A 501 -6.47 -15.32 -9.17
C THR A 501 -5.51 -16.08 -8.26
N VAL A 502 -4.57 -15.37 -7.61
CA VAL A 502 -3.59 -15.98 -6.70
C VAL A 502 -4.29 -16.60 -5.48
N MET A 503 -5.27 -15.90 -4.90
CA MET A 503 -6.02 -16.44 -3.76
C MET A 503 -6.82 -17.67 -4.13
N ALA A 504 -7.42 -17.71 -5.32
CA ALA A 504 -8.11 -18.89 -5.82
C ALA A 504 -7.17 -20.08 -6.04
N GLN A 505 -5.96 -19.87 -6.57
CA GLN A 505 -4.93 -20.92 -6.69
C GLN A 505 -4.58 -21.50 -5.30
N MET A 506 -4.36 -20.63 -4.30
CA MET A 506 -3.99 -21.04 -2.95
C MET A 506 -5.13 -21.82 -2.27
N ALA A 507 -6.39 -21.35 -2.41
CA ALA A 507 -7.55 -22.06 -1.87
C ALA A 507 -7.75 -23.43 -2.51
N ALA A 508 -7.68 -23.50 -3.84
CA ALA A 508 -7.83 -24.75 -4.59
C ALA A 508 -6.75 -25.77 -4.21
N ALA A 509 -5.49 -25.32 -4.15
CA ALA A 509 -4.37 -26.19 -3.78
C ALA A 509 -4.51 -26.71 -2.33
N ALA A 510 -4.90 -25.85 -1.38
CA ALA A 510 -5.01 -26.21 0.04
C ALA A 510 -6.20 -27.14 0.31
N LEU A 511 -7.34 -26.95 -0.39
CA LEU A 511 -8.50 -27.81 -0.25
C LEU A 511 -8.37 -29.14 -1.03
N GLY A 512 -7.62 -29.16 -2.15
CA GLY A 512 -7.49 -30.32 -3.01
C GLY A 512 -8.50 -30.37 -4.15
N VAL A 513 -8.97 -29.21 -4.65
CA VAL A 513 -9.99 -29.11 -5.72
C VAL A 513 -9.43 -28.48 -6.99
N PRO A 514 -10.10 -28.67 -8.14
CA PRO A 514 -9.74 -27.97 -9.37
C PRO A 514 -9.84 -26.45 -9.23
N TYR A 515 -8.91 -25.71 -9.87
CA TYR A 515 -8.86 -24.24 -9.83
C TYR A 515 -10.15 -23.57 -10.33
N ASP A 516 -10.75 -24.13 -11.38
CA ASP A 516 -11.97 -23.60 -12.01
C ASP A 516 -13.24 -23.77 -11.15
N TRP A 517 -13.15 -24.52 -10.04
CA TRP A 517 -14.24 -24.61 -9.07
C TRP A 517 -14.30 -23.37 -8.16
N VAL A 518 -13.21 -22.62 -8.02
CA VAL A 518 -13.13 -21.50 -7.08
C VAL A 518 -13.71 -20.22 -7.68
N ARG A 519 -14.61 -19.59 -6.94
CA ARG A 519 -15.17 -18.26 -7.23
C ARG A 519 -14.88 -17.31 -6.08
N VAL A 520 -14.29 -16.16 -6.37
CA VAL A 520 -14.04 -15.13 -5.36
C VAL A 520 -15.28 -14.25 -5.20
N ALA A 521 -15.75 -14.06 -3.96
CA ALA A 521 -16.86 -13.19 -3.65
C ALA A 521 -16.45 -11.72 -3.86
N ALA A 522 -16.90 -11.14 -4.97
CA ALA A 522 -16.65 -9.75 -5.37
C ALA A 522 -17.98 -9.02 -5.60
N PRO A 523 -18.03 -7.67 -5.44
CA PRO A 523 -16.96 -6.77 -4.99
C PRO A 523 -16.59 -6.93 -3.50
N VAL A 524 -15.43 -6.40 -3.09
CA VAL A 524 -15.11 -6.28 -1.67
C VAL A 524 -16.06 -5.30 -0.99
N ASP A 525 -16.68 -5.76 0.08
CA ASP A 525 -17.74 -5.07 0.79
C ASP A 525 -17.52 -5.21 2.29
N THR A 526 -17.30 -4.10 2.98
CA THR A 526 -16.98 -4.13 4.42
C THR A 526 -18.10 -4.66 5.32
N GLN A 527 -19.30 -4.89 4.78
CA GLN A 527 -20.40 -5.50 5.52
C GLN A 527 -20.32 -7.05 5.48
N TYR A 528 -19.83 -7.64 4.40
CA TYR A 528 -19.87 -9.08 4.18
C TYR A 528 -18.49 -9.72 3.99
N SER A 529 -17.54 -8.99 3.40
CA SER A 529 -16.18 -9.48 3.23
C SER A 529 -15.46 -9.58 4.58
N PRO A 530 -14.59 -10.59 4.76
CA PRO A 530 -13.76 -10.71 5.95
C PRO A 530 -12.78 -9.53 6.05
N TYR A 531 -12.29 -9.27 7.26
CA TYR A 531 -11.40 -8.12 7.51
C TYR A 531 -10.09 -8.24 6.74
N GLU A 532 -9.68 -7.14 6.12
CA GLU A 532 -8.36 -6.93 5.55
C GLU A 532 -7.88 -5.52 5.89
N TRP A 533 -6.66 -5.41 6.39
CA TRP A 533 -6.14 -4.09 6.74
C TRP A 533 -6.08 -3.15 5.53
N GLN A 534 -5.39 -3.51 4.46
CA GLN A 534 -5.33 -2.77 3.19
C GLN A 534 -4.61 -3.58 2.09
N THR A 535 -4.92 -3.30 0.83
CA THR A 535 -4.15 -3.76 -0.34
C THR A 535 -2.94 -2.84 -0.57
N VAL A 536 -1.89 -3.01 0.21
CA VAL A 536 -0.66 -2.19 0.18
C VAL A 536 0.56 -3.04 0.53
N ALA A 537 1.76 -2.47 0.42
CA ALA A 537 3.03 -3.03 0.89
C ALA A 537 3.43 -4.36 0.25
N SER A 538 2.81 -4.80 -0.83
CA SER A 538 3.02 -6.10 -1.49
C SER A 538 2.83 -7.29 -0.53
N ARG A 539 1.87 -7.18 0.41
CA ARG A 539 1.67 -8.14 1.50
C ARG A 539 0.63 -9.21 1.25
N LEU A 540 -0.33 -9.00 0.32
CA LEU A 540 -1.53 -9.83 0.24
C LEU A 540 -1.23 -11.31 -0.02
N THR A 541 -0.33 -11.64 -0.96
CA THR A 541 0.02 -13.04 -1.22
C THR A 541 0.54 -13.73 0.04
N TRP A 542 1.32 -13.03 0.86
CA TRP A 542 1.81 -13.57 2.12
C TRP A 542 0.73 -13.53 3.21
N SER A 543 0.15 -12.38 3.57
CA SER A 543 -0.74 -12.28 4.73
C SER A 543 -2.14 -12.83 4.46
N MET A 544 -2.81 -12.39 3.40
CA MET A 544 -4.12 -12.89 3.03
C MET A 544 -4.05 -14.32 2.50
N GLY A 545 -2.95 -14.67 1.80
CA GLY A 545 -2.70 -16.03 1.36
C GLY A 545 -2.65 -17.04 2.51
N ASN A 546 -1.96 -16.72 3.63
CA ASN A 546 -2.00 -17.56 4.83
C ASN A 546 -3.41 -17.67 5.41
N ALA A 547 -4.18 -16.58 5.46
CA ALA A 547 -5.57 -16.63 5.92
C ALA A 547 -6.45 -17.51 5.00
N VAL A 548 -6.26 -17.43 3.68
CA VAL A 548 -6.96 -18.25 2.69
C VAL A 548 -6.61 -19.73 2.83
N VAL A 549 -5.32 -20.06 2.98
CA VAL A 549 -4.88 -21.44 3.19
C VAL A 549 -5.44 -22.00 4.49
N ASN A 550 -5.39 -21.22 5.57
CA ASN A 550 -5.99 -21.64 6.85
C ASN A 550 -7.50 -21.88 6.72
N ALA A 551 -8.24 -21.04 5.97
CA ALA A 551 -9.67 -21.23 5.73
C ALA A 551 -9.96 -22.49 4.90
N ALA A 552 -9.16 -22.74 3.88
CA ALA A 552 -9.28 -23.93 3.03
C ALA A 552 -8.94 -25.22 3.80
N LEU A 553 -7.91 -25.21 4.63
CA LEU A 553 -7.55 -26.34 5.50
C LEU A 553 -8.62 -26.62 6.57
N ASP A 554 -9.24 -25.58 7.13
CA ASP A 554 -10.36 -25.72 8.07
C ASP A 554 -11.58 -26.38 7.38
N ALA A 555 -11.95 -25.92 6.17
CA ALA A 555 -13.00 -26.55 5.39
C ALA A 555 -12.66 -27.99 5.01
N ARG A 556 -11.41 -28.25 4.65
CA ARG A 556 -10.90 -29.59 4.36
C ARG A 556 -11.04 -30.52 5.56
N GLY A 557 -10.63 -30.07 6.76
CA GLY A 557 -10.77 -30.83 7.99
C GLY A 557 -12.22 -31.20 8.27
N GLN A 558 -13.16 -30.27 8.12
CA GLN A 558 -14.60 -30.52 8.28
C GLN A 558 -15.10 -31.62 7.34
N VAL A 559 -14.69 -31.64 6.07
CA VAL A 559 -15.06 -32.68 5.10
C VAL A 559 -14.47 -34.02 5.50
N LEU A 560 -13.18 -34.07 5.83
CA LEU A 560 -12.50 -35.32 6.20
C LEU A 560 -13.09 -35.93 7.48
N ASP A 561 -13.43 -35.12 8.48
CA ASP A 561 -14.08 -35.56 9.72
C ASP A 561 -15.46 -36.18 9.44
N LEU A 562 -16.25 -35.57 8.55
CA LEU A 562 -17.56 -36.10 8.14
C LEU A 562 -17.43 -37.46 7.45
N VAL A 563 -16.49 -37.61 6.52
CA VAL A 563 -16.28 -38.87 5.79
C VAL A 563 -15.69 -39.94 6.71
N ALA A 564 -14.75 -39.57 7.58
CA ALA A 564 -14.17 -40.47 8.57
C ALA A 564 -15.24 -41.05 9.51
N GLU A 565 -16.20 -40.22 9.98
CA GLU A 565 -17.34 -40.70 10.77
C GLU A 565 -18.24 -41.65 9.95
N ALA A 566 -18.45 -41.36 8.66
CA ALA A 566 -19.32 -42.19 7.81
C ALA A 566 -18.68 -43.53 7.44
N TRP A 567 -17.38 -43.56 7.26
CA TRP A 567 -16.65 -44.79 6.84
C TRP A 567 -16.06 -45.58 8.04
N ASP A 568 -16.18 -45.07 9.27
CA ASP A 568 -15.54 -45.62 10.46
C ASP A 568 -14.02 -45.73 10.32
N GLU A 569 -13.41 -44.64 9.77
CA GLU A 569 -11.97 -44.51 9.51
C GLU A 569 -11.37 -43.32 10.27
N ASN A 570 -10.03 -43.19 10.27
CA ASN A 570 -9.39 -42.01 10.81
C ASN A 570 -9.30 -40.91 9.74
N PRO A 571 -9.51 -39.63 10.08
CA PRO A 571 -9.30 -38.52 9.12
C PRO A 571 -7.91 -38.50 8.49
N GLU A 572 -6.89 -39.01 9.18
CA GLU A 572 -5.49 -39.11 8.71
C GLU A 572 -5.30 -40.14 7.58
N ASP A 573 -6.20 -41.11 7.45
CA ASP A 573 -6.21 -42.10 6.37
C ASP A 573 -6.90 -41.58 5.10
N LEU A 574 -7.48 -40.37 5.16
CA LEU A 574 -8.26 -39.75 4.08
C LEU A 574 -7.52 -38.55 3.47
N ASP A 575 -7.83 -38.27 2.22
CA ASP A 575 -7.33 -37.10 1.50
C ASP A 575 -8.40 -36.54 0.54
N ILE A 576 -8.26 -35.26 0.13
CA ILE A 576 -9.05 -34.67 -0.96
C ILE A 576 -8.15 -34.43 -2.16
N VAL A 577 -8.44 -35.09 -3.26
CA VAL A 577 -7.66 -35.02 -4.48
C VAL A 577 -8.59 -34.81 -5.68
N GLY A 578 -8.42 -33.68 -6.38
CA GLY A 578 -9.20 -33.37 -7.59
C GLY A 578 -10.71 -33.21 -7.35
N GLY A 579 -11.13 -32.94 -6.09
CA GLY A 579 -12.54 -32.81 -5.71
C GLY A 579 -13.20 -34.09 -5.26
N GLU A 580 -12.43 -35.15 -5.05
CA GLU A 580 -12.88 -36.43 -4.47
C GLU A 580 -12.18 -36.67 -3.13
N VAL A 581 -12.93 -37.12 -2.12
CA VAL A 581 -12.36 -37.70 -0.90
C VAL A 581 -11.96 -39.14 -1.20
N ILE A 582 -10.71 -39.49 -0.90
CA ILE A 582 -10.16 -40.82 -1.11
C ILE A 582 -9.67 -41.40 0.22
N SER A 583 -9.89 -42.70 0.44
CA SER A 583 -9.27 -43.44 1.56
C SER A 583 -8.04 -44.19 1.08
N TYR A 584 -6.92 -44.03 1.79
CA TYR A 584 -5.69 -44.81 1.57
C TYR A 584 -5.75 -46.19 2.20
N LYS A 585 -6.79 -46.46 3.00
CA LYS A 585 -6.96 -47.70 3.73
C LYS A 585 -7.94 -48.66 3.02
N SER A 586 -9.14 -48.16 2.65
CA SER A 586 -10.17 -48.96 1.98
C SER A 586 -10.14 -48.87 0.46
N GLU A 587 -9.38 -47.95 -0.11
CA GLU A 587 -9.37 -47.57 -1.54
C GLU A 587 -10.74 -47.03 -2.04
N GLU A 588 -11.64 -46.64 -1.13
CA GLU A 588 -12.92 -46.02 -1.46
C GLU A 588 -12.72 -44.56 -1.88
N SER A 589 -13.58 -44.05 -2.76
CA SER A 589 -13.65 -42.65 -3.12
C SER A 589 -15.07 -42.11 -3.12
N LEU A 590 -15.22 -40.80 -2.86
CA LEU A 590 -16.52 -40.14 -2.82
C LEU A 590 -16.38 -38.69 -3.30
N SER A 591 -17.25 -38.27 -4.21
CA SER A 591 -17.28 -36.91 -4.71
C SER A 591 -17.69 -35.93 -3.63
N LEU A 592 -16.99 -34.78 -3.54
CA LEU A 592 -17.41 -33.68 -2.67
C LEU A 592 -18.86 -33.23 -2.92
N LYS A 593 -19.34 -33.33 -4.14
CA LYS A 593 -20.72 -33.00 -4.49
C LYS A 593 -21.73 -33.91 -3.76
N ASP A 594 -21.46 -35.20 -3.69
CA ASP A 594 -22.37 -36.14 -3.00
C ASP A 594 -22.39 -35.89 -1.50
N ILE A 595 -21.28 -35.48 -0.91
CA ILE A 595 -21.18 -35.14 0.52
C ILE A 595 -22.04 -33.91 0.84
N VAL A 596 -21.91 -32.84 0.06
CA VAL A 596 -22.56 -31.55 0.37
C VAL A 596 -24.06 -31.60 0.12
N VAL A 597 -24.50 -32.23 -0.98
CA VAL A 597 -25.94 -32.24 -1.36
C VAL A 597 -26.74 -33.22 -0.55
N TYR A 598 -26.23 -34.45 -0.40
CA TYR A 598 -27.03 -35.57 0.15
C TYR A 598 -26.69 -35.88 1.60
N GLY A 599 -25.52 -35.44 2.09
CA GLY A 599 -24.96 -35.95 3.32
C GLY A 599 -24.57 -37.42 3.22
N LEU A 600 -24.11 -38.00 4.31
CA LEU A 600 -23.65 -39.39 4.36
C LEU A 600 -24.46 -40.19 5.39
N PRO A 601 -24.77 -41.46 5.13
CA PRO A 601 -25.38 -42.30 6.13
C PRO A 601 -24.39 -42.57 7.29
N LYS A 602 -24.90 -42.54 8.52
CA LYS A 602 -24.12 -42.98 9.68
C LYS A 602 -23.92 -44.49 9.69
N PRO A 603 -22.80 -44.99 10.22
CA PRO A 603 -22.63 -46.42 10.44
C PRO A 603 -23.82 -47.02 11.22
N ASN A 604 -24.26 -48.19 10.82
CA ASN A 604 -25.36 -48.93 11.45
C ASN A 604 -26.76 -48.28 11.39
N ASP A 605 -27.08 -47.57 10.29
CA ASP A 605 -28.41 -46.94 10.05
C ASP A 605 -28.87 -45.94 11.13
N ARG A 606 -27.94 -45.29 11.79
CA ARG A 606 -28.24 -44.33 12.87
C ARG A 606 -28.55 -42.90 12.42
N GLY A 607 -28.91 -42.73 11.16
CA GLY A 607 -29.24 -41.42 10.56
C GLY A 607 -28.19 -40.94 9.58
N TRP A 608 -28.15 -39.63 9.34
CA TRP A 608 -27.30 -38.99 8.34
C TRP A 608 -26.32 -38.01 9.03
N ILE A 609 -25.14 -37.83 8.41
CA ILE A 609 -24.16 -36.82 8.74
C ILE A 609 -24.06 -35.90 7.53
N GLY A 610 -23.91 -34.61 7.77
CA GLY A 610 -23.76 -33.61 6.75
C GLY A 610 -24.06 -32.22 7.29
N GLY A 611 -23.93 -31.24 6.46
CA GLY A 611 -24.19 -29.86 6.79
C GLY A 611 -23.39 -28.93 5.91
N PRO A 612 -23.64 -27.61 6.01
CA PRO A 612 -22.86 -26.64 5.29
C PRO A 612 -21.40 -26.67 5.76
N ILE A 613 -20.47 -26.68 4.80
CA ILE A 613 -19.02 -26.66 5.05
C ILE A 613 -18.56 -25.21 4.88
N VAL A 614 -18.14 -24.60 5.99
CA VAL A 614 -17.60 -23.22 6.00
C VAL A 614 -16.31 -23.18 6.79
N GLY A 615 -15.21 -23.07 6.08
CA GLY A 615 -13.89 -22.92 6.69
C GLY A 615 -13.56 -21.45 6.97
N ARG A 616 -12.84 -21.18 8.05
CA ARG A 616 -12.44 -19.83 8.48
C ARG A 616 -10.94 -19.77 8.71
N GLY A 617 -10.32 -18.67 8.24
CA GLY A 617 -8.90 -18.46 8.43
C GLY A 617 -8.58 -17.02 8.79
N ASN A 618 -7.60 -16.86 9.64
CA ASN A 618 -7.04 -15.58 10.04
C ASN A 618 -5.52 -15.67 9.99
N PHE A 619 -4.89 -14.54 9.74
CA PHE A 619 -3.45 -14.41 9.86
C PHE A 619 -3.09 -13.01 10.35
N MET A 620 -2.20 -12.94 11.34
CA MET A 620 -1.64 -11.69 11.86
C MET A 620 -0.17 -11.92 12.20
N PRO A 621 0.76 -11.09 11.70
CA PRO A 621 2.16 -11.20 12.07
C PRO A 621 2.35 -10.74 13.52
N THR A 622 2.70 -11.67 14.42
CA THR A 622 2.87 -11.40 15.86
C THR A 622 4.32 -11.17 16.26
N TYR A 623 5.25 -11.38 15.36
CA TYR A 623 6.69 -11.40 15.62
C TYR A 623 7.44 -10.10 15.29
N VAL A 624 6.74 -9.05 14.83
CA VAL A 624 7.35 -7.74 14.59
C VAL A 624 7.49 -7.02 15.93
N THR A 625 8.69 -6.52 16.22
CA THR A 625 9.00 -5.80 17.46
C THR A 625 9.11 -4.31 17.23
N GLY A 626 8.92 -3.52 18.30
CA GLY A 626 9.19 -2.09 18.26
C GLY A 626 10.67 -1.79 18.04
N LEU A 627 10.96 -0.57 17.58
CA LEU A 627 12.31 -0.03 17.51
C LEU A 627 12.49 1.01 18.62
N ASP A 628 13.67 1.06 19.20
CA ASP A 628 14.05 2.12 20.15
C ASP A 628 13.99 3.48 19.45
N PRO A 629 13.29 4.49 20.00
CA PRO A 629 13.07 5.77 19.33
C PRO A 629 14.33 6.64 19.18
N GLU A 630 15.37 6.40 19.99
CA GLU A 630 16.61 7.18 19.95
C GLU A 630 17.69 6.54 19.10
N THR A 631 17.69 5.21 19.01
CA THR A 631 18.72 4.45 18.28
C THR A 631 18.20 3.77 17.04
N GLY A 632 16.89 3.53 16.92
CA GLY A 632 16.29 2.75 15.83
C GLY A 632 16.65 1.27 15.86
N GLN A 633 17.21 0.77 16.97
CA GLN A 633 17.59 -0.63 17.14
C GLN A 633 16.42 -1.48 17.66
N GLY A 634 16.37 -2.75 17.26
CA GLY A 634 15.34 -3.70 17.66
C GLY A 634 15.54 -5.06 17.02
N GLU A 635 14.87 -6.08 17.56
CA GLU A 635 15.06 -7.47 17.14
C GLU A 635 14.48 -7.75 15.74
N ARG A 636 13.29 -7.21 15.43
CA ARG A 636 12.61 -7.48 14.15
C ARG A 636 11.70 -6.32 13.74
N ALA A 637 12.29 -5.37 13.03
CA ALA A 637 11.60 -4.14 12.61
C ALA A 637 10.45 -4.38 11.63
N VAL A 638 10.53 -5.44 10.81
CA VAL A 638 9.59 -5.75 9.72
C VAL A 638 9.40 -7.27 9.58
N VAL A 639 8.36 -7.66 8.88
CA VAL A 639 8.01 -9.08 8.66
C VAL A 639 9.04 -9.79 7.79
N HIS A 640 9.50 -9.14 6.71
CA HIS A 640 10.51 -9.62 5.77
C HIS A 640 11.09 -8.47 4.96
N TYR A 641 12.15 -8.73 4.21
CA TYR A 641 12.68 -7.84 3.18
C TYR A 641 12.57 -8.52 1.81
N THR A 642 12.07 -7.78 0.82
CA THR A 642 12.18 -8.15 -0.59
C THR A 642 13.49 -7.56 -1.12
N THR A 643 14.33 -8.38 -1.72
CA THR A 643 15.63 -7.98 -2.27
C THR A 643 15.72 -8.26 -3.76
N GLY A 644 16.56 -7.53 -4.48
CA GLY A 644 16.77 -7.73 -5.90
C GLY A 644 17.92 -6.90 -6.44
N ALA A 645 18.26 -7.18 -7.70
CA ALA A 645 19.22 -6.42 -8.47
C ALA A 645 18.62 -6.05 -9.83
N GLN A 646 19.06 -4.95 -10.39
CA GLN A 646 18.72 -4.51 -11.75
C GLN A 646 19.98 -4.05 -12.47
N ALA A 647 20.07 -4.38 -13.76
CA ALA A 647 21.08 -3.85 -14.64
C ALA A 647 20.41 -3.25 -15.88
N VAL A 648 20.98 -2.18 -16.39
CA VAL A 648 20.49 -1.50 -17.58
C VAL A 648 21.63 -1.13 -18.51
N GLU A 649 21.37 -1.18 -19.81
CA GLU A 649 22.21 -0.55 -20.82
C GLU A 649 21.47 0.63 -21.40
N VAL A 650 22.14 1.76 -21.52
CA VAL A 650 21.56 2.98 -22.08
C VAL A 650 22.40 3.50 -23.24
N GLU A 651 21.73 4.09 -24.22
CA GLU A 651 22.36 4.88 -25.26
C GLU A 651 21.86 6.32 -25.19
N VAL A 652 22.78 7.27 -25.08
CA VAL A 652 22.47 8.69 -24.94
C VAL A 652 22.93 9.43 -26.20
N ASP A 653 22.02 10.13 -26.85
CA ASP A 653 22.31 11.07 -27.91
C ASP A 653 22.88 12.36 -27.29
N MET A 654 24.13 12.66 -27.57
CA MET A 654 24.87 13.78 -26.97
C MET A 654 24.44 15.14 -27.51
N GLU A 655 23.71 15.21 -28.64
CA GLU A 655 23.22 16.45 -29.22
C GLU A 655 21.82 16.81 -28.65
N THR A 656 20.96 15.82 -28.47
CA THR A 656 19.57 16.04 -28.05
C THR A 656 19.31 15.72 -26.58
N GLY A 657 20.20 14.95 -25.95
CA GLY A 657 19.99 14.40 -24.59
C GLY A 657 18.98 13.26 -24.55
N LYS A 658 18.51 12.74 -25.68
CA LYS A 658 17.58 11.59 -25.71
C LYS A 658 18.29 10.35 -25.18
N VAL A 659 17.62 9.66 -24.25
CA VAL A 659 18.09 8.39 -23.67
C VAL A 659 17.22 7.25 -24.17
N GLU A 660 17.86 6.20 -24.68
CA GLU A 660 17.23 4.91 -25.02
C GLU A 660 17.74 3.84 -24.02
N VAL A 661 16.80 3.04 -23.47
CA VAL A 661 17.06 2.00 -22.49
C VAL A 661 16.83 0.65 -23.12
#